data_886cf027954c86bf8ec3bad7d0f1134c
#
_entry.id   886cf027954c86bf8ec3bad7d0f1134c
#
_cell.length_a   1.000
_cell.length_b   1.000
_cell.length_c   1.000
_cell.angle_alpha   90.00
_cell.angle_beta   90.00
_cell.angle_gamma   90.00
#
_symmetry.space_group_name_H-M   'P 1'
#
loop_
_entity.id
_entity.type
_entity.pdbx_description
1 polymer ?
#
loop_
_entity_poly.entity_id
_entity_poly.type
_entity_poly.pdbx_seq_one_letter_code
_entity_poly.pdbx_strand_id
1 'polypeptide(L)'
;MKQKTFTKPACFFLLLTMLFVSLNLKAQDTRSNVSGIVRNEKGENLSNATVSVKNVKSGFTASSQTDSNGVFHFSGLPSGGAYSFTFSFIGYLSQTLNGYTLKPDATLSIIVNLKNQENTLNDVVVVGYGTQRKVNLTGAVSQISGEVFEKRSIPNITQGLQGEIPNLNIVMGDGKPVQSPTYNIRGTTSIGQGGSALVLIDGVEGDPSLLNPADVGSVTVLKDAASSAIYGARGAFGVVLITTKSPAKNRATITYSANYSVKKPTTVPKIVSNGYQYASMFDEAWTAWNDYSQIPQNINKTQPFSQAYIDEYKNRDQDPSLPKVEIGANGNYVYYGNTDWYKLLYKDHNSATDQNLSISGSSGKASYYITGRYFGQSGLFRYNTDDFKMYNLTAKGSIELLPWLQINNTTQFSSRKYHNPLNVGEGGSIWRNLADEGHPSSMLYNPDGTFTQSAAYTVGDFVYGKNGVDLNDRIFKNTVGLVSKFFDDKFRVKADFTYQLTDNGQKQIRVPVPYSVTPGVTAYVGTATNDLKMLDDQTQYIATNVYAEYESRFGEGHYFKALAGFNYEQSVFQRSSVMRNGLIYADATDLNLALGQNITTNGGYEKWAILGGFYRLNYTYKDRYLLEVNGRYDGSSKFPSDQRYAFFPSVSAGWRLSKESFWHVDPALITDVKIRASYGSLGNGNINSYAFQEKFAITQSGRILNGIRPQQTSQPNVLPAGLTWETSTTQDLGIDISLLNNRLVLTGDAYVRKTTDMFTVGQTLPAVFGTDVPKGNYADLKTIGWEGSVMWRDQFLVASKPFHYNVGFWMSDYQATILKYNNTNNKLTDYYPGEKLGEIWGYVNDGYWTADDVAGAAAAQAIFKASNSGQWLPGDIKFKDLNGDKVINNGDNTVANHGDMKIIGNSTPRYTYGISLGADWSSFFFSAFLQGVAKQDWWPGTESDVFWGQYNRP
;
A
#
# COMPACT_ATOMS: atom_id res chain seq x y z
N MET A 1 68.91 1.19 -42.67
CA MET A 1 69.14 2.22 -43.70
C MET A 1 68.10 3.29 -43.44
N LYS A 2 68.48 4.42 -42.77
CA LYS A 2 68.93 5.69 -43.38
C LYS A 2 67.97 6.11 -44.51
N GLN A 3 67.20 7.21 -44.44
CA GLN A 3 67.60 8.64 -44.33
C GLN A 3 66.33 9.45 -44.05
N LYS A 4 66.33 10.45 -43.15
CA LYS A 4 66.65 11.88 -43.29
C LYS A 4 65.88 12.55 -44.48
N THR A 5 65.14 13.63 -44.31
CA THR A 5 65.52 14.93 -43.73
C THR A 5 64.41 15.97 -43.91
N PHE A 6 64.39 16.90 -42.98
CA PHE A 6 64.33 18.37 -43.09
C PHE A 6 63.18 19.05 -43.91
N THR A 7 62.51 19.89 -43.42
CA THR A 7 62.43 21.20 -42.81
C THR A 7 61.30 22.00 -43.39
N LYS A 8 60.56 22.63 -42.62
CA LYS A 8 60.12 24.01 -42.83
C LYS A 8 59.38 24.60 -41.65
N PRO A 9 60.09 25.15 -40.65
CA PRO A 9 59.40 25.92 -39.60
C PRO A 9 59.09 27.37 -40.02
N ALA A 10 59.53 27.85 -41.19
CA ALA A 10 59.37 29.24 -41.59
C ALA A 10 57.97 29.62 -42.16
N CYS A 11 57.22 28.66 -42.75
CA CYS A 11 55.89 28.95 -43.30
C CYS A 11 54.81 28.89 -42.17
N PHE A 12 55.08 28.14 -41.10
CA PHE A 12 54.12 28.05 -39.97
C PHE A 12 54.16 29.35 -39.15
N PHE A 13 55.29 30.00 -39.00
CA PHE A 13 55.39 31.25 -38.26
C PHE A 13 54.80 32.45 -39.05
N LEU A 14 54.84 32.44 -40.36
CA LEU A 14 54.21 33.49 -41.17
C LEU A 14 52.66 33.36 -41.21
N LEU A 15 52.15 32.14 -41.15
CA LEU A 15 50.70 31.89 -41.07
C LEU A 15 50.19 32.22 -39.69
N LEU A 16 50.98 31.99 -38.63
CA LEU A 16 50.59 32.31 -37.23
C LEU A 16 50.66 33.85 -37.01
N THR A 17 51.53 34.56 -37.58
CA THR A 17 51.63 36.06 -37.53
C THR A 17 50.51 36.72 -38.34
N MET A 18 50.11 36.17 -39.49
CA MET A 18 48.94 36.66 -40.25
C MET A 18 47.64 36.38 -39.50
N LEU A 19 47.57 35.26 -38.74
CA LEU A 19 46.39 34.93 -37.90
C LEU A 19 46.27 35.84 -36.64
N PHE A 20 47.39 36.32 -36.11
CA PHE A 20 47.43 37.28 -35.01
C PHE A 20 47.16 38.74 -35.39
N VAL A 21 47.36 39.13 -36.64
CA VAL A 21 47.05 40.48 -37.12
C VAL A 21 45.57 40.62 -37.50
N SER A 22 44.86 39.49 -37.78
CA SER A 22 43.45 39.53 -38.14
C SER A 22 42.52 39.55 -36.94
N LEU A 23 43.06 39.45 -35.68
CA LEU A 23 42.26 39.38 -34.44
C LEU A 23 42.08 40.75 -33.72
N ASN A 24 42.40 41.84 -34.31
CA ASN A 24 42.20 43.17 -33.71
C ASN A 24 41.21 44.09 -34.47
N LEU A 25 40.20 43.50 -35.12
CA LEU A 25 38.99 44.23 -35.44
C LEU A 25 38.11 44.22 -34.15
N LYS A 26 38.31 45.16 -33.24
CA LYS A 26 37.33 45.57 -32.25
C LYS A 26 36.10 46.04 -33.02
N ALA A 27 35.11 45.16 -33.17
CA ALA A 27 33.75 45.64 -33.38
C ALA A 27 33.45 46.57 -32.21
N GLN A 28 33.10 47.81 -32.45
CA GLN A 28 32.55 48.71 -31.43
C GLN A 28 31.32 48.01 -30.87
N ASP A 29 31.45 47.45 -29.66
CA ASP A 29 30.31 46.92 -28.89
C ASP A 29 29.44 48.11 -28.51
N THR A 30 28.50 48.44 -29.41
CA THR A 30 27.45 49.41 -29.08
C THR A 30 26.55 48.80 -28.08
N ARG A 31 26.44 49.42 -26.92
CA ARG A 31 25.69 48.92 -25.78
C ARG A 31 24.37 49.71 -25.58
N SER A 32 23.37 49.07 -25.05
CA SER A 32 22.05 49.67 -24.78
C SER A 32 21.64 49.37 -23.32
N ASN A 33 20.86 50.25 -22.75
CA ASN A 33 20.29 50.04 -21.45
C ASN A 33 18.80 49.67 -21.55
N VAL A 34 18.34 48.82 -20.65
CA VAL A 34 16.91 48.47 -20.50
C VAL A 34 16.49 48.67 -19.06
N SER A 35 15.44 49.39 -18.85
CA SER A 35 14.82 49.59 -17.53
C SER A 35 13.33 49.42 -17.63
N GLY A 36 12.68 49.18 -16.51
CA GLY A 36 11.22 49.06 -16.51
C GLY A 36 10.64 48.80 -15.15
N ILE A 37 9.35 48.68 -15.13
CA ILE A 37 8.60 48.44 -13.88
C ILE A 37 7.73 47.18 -14.06
N VAL A 38 7.76 46.32 -13.05
CA VAL A 38 6.90 45.15 -12.97
C VAL A 38 5.81 45.44 -11.93
N ARG A 39 4.57 45.27 -12.34
CA ARG A 39 3.37 45.51 -11.51
C ARG A 39 2.44 44.29 -11.51
N ASN A 40 1.53 44.26 -10.54
CA ASN A 40 0.41 43.31 -10.57
C ASN A 40 -0.80 43.92 -11.34
N GLU A 41 -1.88 43.17 -11.49
CA GLU A 41 -3.11 43.58 -12.18
C GLU A 41 -3.80 44.79 -11.51
N LYS A 42 -3.54 45.06 -10.23
CA LYS A 42 -4.04 46.21 -9.48
C LYS A 42 -3.16 47.46 -9.64
N GLY A 43 -2.04 47.34 -10.37
CA GLY A 43 -1.08 48.42 -10.58
C GLY A 43 -0.07 48.59 -9.44
N GLU A 44 -0.05 47.70 -8.47
CA GLU A 44 0.94 47.72 -7.37
C GLU A 44 2.30 47.20 -7.86
N ASN A 45 3.38 47.84 -7.47
CA ASN A 45 4.72 47.51 -7.89
C ASN A 45 5.18 46.18 -7.22
N LEU A 46 5.79 45.27 -7.99
CA LEU A 46 6.29 43.98 -7.51
C LEU A 46 7.79 44.03 -7.27
N SER A 47 8.18 44.05 -6.01
CA SER A 47 9.57 43.97 -5.56
C SER A 47 10.11 42.54 -5.64
N ASN A 48 11.39 42.36 -5.99
CA ASN A 48 12.06 41.06 -6.17
C ASN A 48 11.48 40.16 -7.29
N ALA A 49 10.77 40.72 -8.27
CA ALA A 49 10.42 40.00 -9.48
C ALA A 49 11.67 39.74 -10.32
N THR A 50 11.83 38.50 -10.78
CA THR A 50 12.95 38.13 -11.62
C THR A 50 12.68 38.47 -13.07
N VAL A 51 13.57 39.23 -13.67
CA VAL A 51 13.52 39.59 -15.09
C VAL A 51 14.71 38.93 -15.78
N SER A 52 14.47 38.03 -16.72
CA SER A 52 15.53 37.43 -17.55
C SER A 52 15.42 37.91 -18.98
N VAL A 53 16.56 38.22 -19.55
CA VAL A 53 16.68 38.64 -20.95
C VAL A 53 17.47 37.62 -21.74
N LYS A 54 17.02 37.33 -22.96
CA LYS A 54 17.70 36.45 -23.90
C LYS A 54 17.72 37.07 -25.29
N ASN A 55 18.90 37.14 -25.88
CA ASN A 55 19.03 37.47 -27.31
C ASN A 55 18.90 36.19 -28.13
N VAL A 56 17.89 36.13 -29.00
CA VAL A 56 17.55 34.93 -29.76
C VAL A 56 18.61 34.59 -30.82
N LYS A 57 19.34 35.61 -31.34
CA LYS A 57 20.37 35.40 -32.38
C LYS A 57 21.74 35.06 -31.81
N SER A 58 22.19 35.79 -30.77
CA SER A 58 23.54 35.58 -30.20
C SER A 58 23.57 34.55 -29.05
N GLY A 59 22.41 34.13 -28.51
CA GLY A 59 22.32 33.28 -27.32
C GLY A 59 22.67 34.00 -26.01
N PHE A 60 22.94 35.31 -26.03
CA PHE A 60 23.25 36.06 -24.81
C PHE A 60 22.08 36.01 -23.81
N THR A 61 22.39 35.79 -22.56
CA THR A 61 21.39 35.80 -21.45
C THR A 61 21.91 36.63 -20.29
N ALA A 62 21.02 37.38 -19.65
CA ALA A 62 21.26 38.06 -18.37
C ALA A 62 20.00 38.05 -17.52
N SER A 63 20.11 38.24 -16.20
CA SER A 63 18.99 38.35 -15.31
C SER A 63 19.17 39.50 -14.31
N SER A 64 18.05 40.14 -13.93
CA SER A 64 17.98 41.20 -12.94
C SER A 64 16.76 40.97 -12.05
N GLN A 65 16.75 41.53 -10.86
CA GLN A 65 15.57 41.54 -9.99
C GLN A 65 15.07 42.98 -9.83
N THR A 66 13.76 43.13 -9.62
CA THR A 66 13.17 44.44 -9.33
C THR A 66 13.48 44.86 -7.90
N ASP A 67 13.74 46.18 -7.75
CA ASP A 67 13.94 46.84 -6.46
C ASP A 67 12.64 46.97 -5.65
N SER A 68 12.69 47.68 -4.49
CA SER A 68 11.52 47.97 -3.64
C SER A 68 10.41 48.73 -4.34
N ASN A 69 10.70 49.42 -5.43
CA ASN A 69 9.74 50.16 -6.24
C ASN A 69 9.29 49.40 -7.48
N GLY A 70 9.62 48.09 -7.58
CA GLY A 70 9.29 47.25 -8.72
C GLY A 70 10.11 47.55 -9.98
N VAL A 71 11.20 48.33 -9.88
CA VAL A 71 12.02 48.76 -11.02
C VAL A 71 13.14 47.77 -11.26
N PHE A 72 13.38 47.36 -12.50
CA PHE A 72 14.52 46.58 -12.94
C PHE A 72 15.42 47.35 -13.86
N HIS A 73 16.71 47.04 -13.89
CA HIS A 73 17.72 47.62 -14.76
C HIS A 73 18.61 46.55 -15.37
N PHE A 74 18.88 46.67 -16.67
CA PHE A 74 19.97 46.03 -17.36
C PHE A 74 20.87 47.09 -17.98
N SER A 75 22.12 47.11 -17.59
CA SER A 75 23.12 48.04 -18.13
C SER A 75 24.02 47.35 -19.13
N GLY A 76 24.27 47.97 -20.27
CA GLY A 76 25.27 47.52 -21.23
C GLY A 76 24.92 46.24 -21.98
N LEU A 77 23.65 45.99 -22.31
CA LEU A 77 23.27 44.89 -23.20
C LEU A 77 23.78 45.14 -24.63
N PRO A 78 24.26 44.11 -25.37
CA PRO A 78 24.65 44.27 -26.77
C PRO A 78 23.52 44.87 -27.62
N SER A 79 23.78 45.92 -28.42
CA SER A 79 22.74 46.49 -29.28
C SER A 79 22.39 45.59 -30.47
N GLY A 80 21.19 45.78 -31.06
CA GLY A 80 20.67 44.97 -32.17
C GLY A 80 19.96 43.70 -31.70
N GLY A 81 19.71 42.76 -32.61
CA GLY A 81 19.12 41.45 -32.36
C GLY A 81 17.67 41.43 -31.91
N ALA A 82 17.05 40.25 -31.90
CA ALA A 82 15.74 40.04 -31.32
C ALA A 82 15.89 39.61 -29.86
N TYR A 83 15.50 40.47 -28.93
CA TYR A 83 15.52 40.17 -27.50
C TYR A 83 14.17 39.70 -27.03
N SER A 84 14.18 38.68 -26.09
CA SER A 84 13.04 38.23 -25.33
C SER A 84 13.26 38.56 -23.86
N PHE A 85 12.29 39.20 -23.21
CA PHE A 85 12.29 39.48 -21.79
C PHE A 85 11.25 38.63 -21.12
N THR A 86 11.64 37.77 -20.12
CA THR A 86 10.76 36.94 -19.34
C THR A 86 10.70 37.49 -17.92
N PHE A 87 9.50 37.79 -17.47
CA PHE A 87 9.18 38.33 -16.16
C PHE A 87 8.54 37.22 -15.34
N SER A 88 9.04 36.94 -14.15
CA SER A 88 8.51 35.94 -13.24
C SER A 88 8.53 36.46 -11.81
N PHE A 89 7.44 36.18 -11.11
CA PHE A 89 7.30 36.48 -9.68
C PHE A 89 6.46 35.38 -9.03
N ILE A 90 6.74 35.03 -7.79
CA ILE A 90 6.05 33.96 -7.07
C ILE A 90 4.57 34.33 -6.91
N GLY A 91 3.68 33.43 -7.30
CA GLY A 91 2.22 33.67 -7.27
C GLY A 91 1.68 34.36 -8.52
N TYR A 92 2.49 34.62 -9.55
CA TYR A 92 2.09 35.26 -10.80
C TYR A 92 2.45 34.39 -12.02
N LEU A 93 1.66 34.48 -13.07
CA LEU A 93 1.97 33.86 -14.37
C LEU A 93 3.19 34.54 -15.00
N SER A 94 4.21 33.75 -15.32
CA SER A 94 5.37 34.26 -16.05
C SER A 94 4.94 34.80 -17.41
N GLN A 95 5.38 36.01 -17.74
CA GLN A 95 5.08 36.67 -18.99
C GLN A 95 6.37 36.86 -19.81
N THR A 96 6.37 36.44 -21.08
CA THR A 96 7.50 36.66 -21.99
C THR A 96 7.10 37.63 -23.08
N LEU A 97 7.84 38.71 -23.20
CA LEU A 97 7.72 39.71 -24.28
C LEU A 97 8.84 39.47 -25.29
N ASN A 98 8.47 39.23 -26.54
CA ASN A 98 9.40 38.90 -27.62
C ASN A 98 9.54 40.02 -28.64
N GLY A 99 10.64 40.00 -29.44
CA GLY A 99 10.78 40.81 -30.62
C GLY A 99 11.36 42.23 -30.39
N TYR A 100 11.96 42.49 -29.25
CA TYR A 100 12.60 43.79 -29.00
C TYR A 100 13.95 43.89 -29.69
N THR A 101 14.19 45.02 -30.35
CA THR A 101 15.51 45.35 -30.95
C THR A 101 16.10 46.53 -30.19
N LEU A 102 17.30 46.35 -29.63
CA LEU A 102 17.99 47.37 -28.85
C LEU A 102 18.77 48.30 -29.77
N LYS A 103 18.47 49.62 -29.72
CA LYS A 103 19.20 50.63 -30.46
C LYS A 103 20.47 51.04 -29.70
N PRO A 104 21.60 51.33 -30.41
CA PRO A 104 22.83 51.78 -29.76
C PRO A 104 22.57 53.06 -28.92
N ASP A 105 23.19 53.10 -27.72
CA ASP A 105 23.16 54.22 -26.78
C ASP A 105 21.74 54.70 -26.35
N ALA A 106 20.73 53.87 -26.58
CA ALA A 106 19.35 54.12 -26.17
C ALA A 106 18.94 53.34 -24.93
N THR A 107 18.04 53.91 -24.14
CA THR A 107 17.39 53.20 -23.02
C THR A 107 15.99 52.75 -23.43
N LEU A 108 15.71 51.46 -23.41
CA LEU A 108 14.40 50.88 -23.62
C LEU A 108 13.65 50.83 -22.27
N SER A 109 12.43 51.35 -22.21
CA SER A 109 11.59 51.23 -21.03
C SER A 109 10.46 50.23 -21.26
N ILE A 110 10.30 49.25 -20.33
CA ILE A 110 9.27 48.21 -20.41
C ILE A 110 8.45 48.23 -19.15
N ILE A 111 7.11 48.36 -19.28
CA ILE A 111 6.17 48.22 -18.19
C ILE A 111 5.40 46.91 -18.39
N VAL A 112 5.40 46.06 -17.37
CA VAL A 112 4.73 44.75 -17.39
C VAL A 112 3.79 44.63 -16.20
N ASN A 113 2.56 44.21 -16.50
CA ASN A 113 1.58 43.83 -15.48
C ASN A 113 1.47 42.30 -15.45
N LEU A 114 2.02 41.66 -14.42
CA LEU A 114 1.90 40.25 -14.23
C LEU A 114 0.50 39.89 -13.72
N LYS A 115 -0.09 38.85 -14.31
CA LYS A 115 -1.37 38.32 -13.89
C LYS A 115 -1.13 37.38 -12.71
N ASN A 116 -1.98 37.47 -11.70
CA ASN A 116 -1.97 36.49 -10.61
C ASN A 116 -2.09 35.08 -11.21
N GLN A 117 -1.26 34.18 -10.74
CA GLN A 117 -1.45 32.76 -11.00
C GLN A 117 -2.70 32.37 -10.23
N GLU A 118 -3.85 32.27 -10.94
CA GLU A 118 -5.07 31.77 -10.33
C GLU A 118 -4.79 30.37 -9.77
N ASN A 119 -4.64 30.30 -8.46
CA ASN A 119 -4.29 29.11 -7.73
C ASN A 119 -5.39 28.06 -7.76
N THR A 120 -5.01 26.80 -7.94
CA THR A 120 -5.66 25.56 -7.51
C THR A 120 -7.09 25.26 -7.97
N LEU A 121 -7.90 26.24 -8.35
CA LEU A 121 -9.24 26.01 -8.89
C LEU A 121 -9.24 25.49 -10.34
N ASN A 122 -8.13 25.63 -11.05
CA ASN A 122 -7.93 25.10 -12.40
C ASN A 122 -7.15 23.77 -12.44
N ASP A 123 -6.81 23.20 -11.28
CA ASP A 123 -6.17 21.90 -11.22
C ASP A 123 -7.05 20.85 -11.93
N VAL A 124 -6.42 20.11 -12.81
CA VAL A 124 -7.07 19.03 -13.56
C VAL A 124 -6.87 17.73 -12.82
N VAL A 125 -7.96 17.06 -12.52
CA VAL A 125 -7.98 15.75 -11.86
C VAL A 125 -8.29 14.69 -12.90
N VAL A 126 -7.54 13.59 -12.87
CA VAL A 126 -7.86 12.42 -13.68
C VAL A 126 -9.04 11.70 -13.02
N VAL A 127 -10.15 11.57 -13.74
CA VAL A 127 -11.37 10.90 -13.29
C VAL A 127 -11.87 9.97 -14.38
N GLY A 128 -11.72 8.69 -14.16
CA GLY A 128 -12.11 7.68 -15.15
C GLY A 128 -11.29 7.79 -16.44
N TYR A 129 -11.94 7.64 -17.57
CA TYR A 129 -11.33 7.69 -18.89
C TYR A 129 -11.02 9.13 -19.40
N GLY A 130 -11.07 10.12 -18.51
CA GLY A 130 -10.82 11.52 -18.89
C GLY A 130 -10.29 12.36 -17.75
N THR A 131 -10.22 13.66 -18.00
CA THR A 131 -9.82 14.66 -17.02
C THR A 131 -10.94 15.65 -16.78
N GLN A 132 -11.06 16.14 -15.54
CA GLN A 132 -11.99 17.19 -15.17
C GLN A 132 -11.27 18.27 -14.35
N ARG A 133 -11.77 19.50 -14.40
CA ARG A 133 -11.31 20.55 -13.48
C ARG A 133 -11.79 20.22 -12.08
N LYS A 134 -10.94 20.39 -11.09
CA LYS A 134 -11.27 20.11 -9.67
C LYS A 134 -12.54 20.83 -9.22
N VAL A 135 -12.74 22.07 -9.67
CA VAL A 135 -13.94 22.85 -9.37
C VAL A 135 -15.23 22.23 -9.90
N ASN A 136 -15.17 21.46 -10.98
CA ASN A 136 -16.33 20.86 -11.65
C ASN A 136 -16.64 19.45 -11.11
N LEU A 137 -15.84 18.92 -10.19
CA LEU A 137 -16.11 17.63 -9.58
C LEU A 137 -17.34 17.71 -8.69
N THR A 138 -18.25 16.77 -8.87
CA THR A 138 -19.49 16.62 -8.09
C THR A 138 -19.48 15.40 -7.19
N GLY A 139 -18.59 14.43 -7.42
CA GLY A 139 -18.37 13.26 -6.56
C GLY A 139 -17.27 13.48 -5.50
N ALA A 140 -17.20 12.55 -4.56
CA ALA A 140 -16.17 12.53 -3.50
C ALA A 140 -14.82 12.01 -4.05
N VAL A 141 -13.89 12.93 -4.30
CA VAL A 141 -12.58 12.65 -4.90
C VAL A 141 -11.47 13.29 -4.09
N SER A 142 -10.45 12.53 -3.76
CA SER A 142 -9.21 13.03 -3.14
C SER A 142 -8.01 12.79 -4.03
N GLN A 143 -7.09 13.76 -4.11
CA GLN A 143 -5.88 13.67 -4.92
C GLN A 143 -4.67 14.14 -4.13
N ILE A 144 -3.55 13.42 -4.28
CA ILE A 144 -2.23 13.82 -3.79
C ILE A 144 -1.23 13.87 -4.95
N SER A 145 -0.23 14.74 -4.82
CA SER A 145 0.89 14.82 -5.76
C SER A 145 1.88 13.67 -5.54
N GLY A 146 2.55 13.23 -6.59
CA GLY A 146 3.66 12.27 -6.54
C GLY A 146 4.88 12.77 -5.74
N GLU A 147 5.01 14.06 -5.50
CA GLU A 147 6.10 14.65 -4.71
C GLU A 147 6.17 14.10 -3.27
N VAL A 148 5.05 13.62 -2.72
CA VAL A 148 4.97 12.96 -1.41
C VAL A 148 5.91 11.74 -1.34
N PHE A 149 6.16 11.08 -2.46
CA PHE A 149 6.98 9.87 -2.54
C PHE A 149 8.45 10.14 -2.84
N GLU A 150 8.79 11.29 -3.44
CA GLU A 150 10.14 11.57 -3.95
C GLU A 150 11.22 11.64 -2.86
N LYS A 151 10.82 12.01 -1.63
CA LYS A 151 11.75 12.25 -0.51
C LYS A 151 11.75 11.11 0.52
N ARG A 152 11.08 10.00 0.21
CA ARG A 152 10.94 8.84 1.09
C ARG A 152 11.62 7.62 0.48
N SER A 153 12.47 6.93 1.24
CA SER A 153 13.02 5.63 0.84
C SER A 153 12.02 4.52 1.19
N ILE A 154 11.09 4.29 0.30
CA ILE A 154 10.02 3.29 0.45
C ILE A 154 10.19 2.18 -0.60
N PRO A 155 9.98 0.90 -0.25
CA PRO A 155 10.07 -0.20 -1.20
C PRO A 155 9.03 -0.07 -2.32
N ASN A 156 7.82 0.37 -1.97
CA ASN A 156 6.72 0.55 -2.90
C ASN A 156 5.84 1.75 -2.52
N ILE A 157 5.04 2.19 -3.47
CA ILE A 157 4.14 3.35 -3.32
C ILE A 157 3.09 3.15 -2.23
N THR A 158 2.66 1.93 -1.96
CA THR A 158 1.59 1.64 -1.02
C THR A 158 1.94 2.06 0.41
N GLN A 159 3.20 1.82 0.82
CA GLN A 159 3.68 2.30 2.12
C GLN A 159 3.69 3.83 2.20
N GLY A 160 3.93 4.51 1.09
CA GLY A 160 3.89 5.97 1.04
C GLY A 160 2.49 6.57 1.04
N LEU A 161 1.47 5.80 0.63
CA LEU A 161 0.07 6.23 0.61
C LEU A 161 -0.62 6.12 1.97
N GLN A 162 -0.08 5.31 2.88
CA GLN A 162 -0.72 5.05 4.17
C GLN A 162 -0.93 6.36 4.94
N GLY A 163 -2.20 6.64 5.25
CA GLY A 163 -2.60 7.80 6.02
C GLY A 163 -2.64 9.13 5.26
N GLU A 164 -2.16 9.23 4.03
CA GLU A 164 -2.11 10.49 3.27
C GLU A 164 -3.50 10.94 2.77
N ILE A 165 -4.45 10.02 2.67
CA ILE A 165 -5.79 10.30 2.13
C ILE A 165 -6.85 9.87 3.15
N PRO A 166 -7.79 10.76 3.54
CA PRO A 166 -8.87 10.44 4.46
C PRO A 166 -9.69 9.23 3.95
N ASN A 167 -10.06 8.32 4.85
CA ASN A 167 -10.81 7.10 4.53
C ASN A 167 -10.18 6.16 3.48
N LEU A 168 -8.91 6.33 3.17
CA LEU A 168 -8.11 5.31 2.48
C LEU A 168 -7.32 4.54 3.55
N ASN A 169 -7.84 3.38 3.96
CA ASN A 169 -7.20 2.52 4.93
C ASN A 169 -6.37 1.46 4.21
N ILE A 170 -5.09 1.45 4.49
CA ILE A 170 -4.15 0.47 3.93
C ILE A 170 -3.71 -0.44 5.05
N VAL A 171 -3.99 -1.74 4.91
CA VAL A 171 -3.63 -2.75 5.89
C VAL A 171 -2.49 -3.58 5.33
N MET A 172 -1.38 -3.59 6.06
CA MET A 172 -0.23 -4.46 5.80
C MET A 172 -0.16 -5.51 6.90
N GLY A 173 -0.15 -6.78 6.52
CA GLY A 173 -0.11 -7.90 7.47
C GLY A 173 1.19 -7.96 8.26
N ASP A 174 2.30 -7.59 7.64
CA ASP A 174 3.62 -7.46 8.25
C ASP A 174 4.47 -6.37 7.58
N GLY A 175 5.69 -6.15 8.06
CA GLY A 175 6.62 -5.16 7.50
C GLY A 175 7.48 -5.65 6.34
N LYS A 176 7.26 -6.86 5.81
CA LYS A 176 8.07 -7.40 4.71
C LYS A 176 7.81 -6.65 3.40
N PRO A 177 8.84 -6.37 2.60
CA PRO A 177 8.70 -5.59 1.37
C PRO A 177 7.92 -6.31 0.26
N VAL A 178 7.68 -7.63 0.40
CA VAL A 178 6.91 -8.46 -0.56
C VAL A 178 5.42 -8.52 -0.26
N GLN A 179 4.96 -8.02 0.88
CA GLN A 179 3.55 -8.02 1.23
C GLN A 179 2.72 -7.17 0.26
N SER A 180 1.62 -7.75 -0.18
CA SER A 180 0.59 -7.06 -0.96
C SER A 180 -0.44 -6.51 0.01
N PRO A 181 -0.50 -5.20 0.21
CA PRO A 181 -1.45 -4.60 1.12
C PRO A 181 -2.85 -4.58 0.52
N THR A 182 -3.86 -4.57 1.39
CA THR A 182 -5.25 -4.36 1.00
C THR A 182 -5.62 -2.88 1.10
N TYR A 183 -6.37 -2.41 0.11
CA TYR A 183 -6.88 -1.04 0.03
C TYR A 183 -8.35 -1.04 0.39
N ASN A 184 -8.70 -0.37 1.46
CA ASN A 184 -10.07 -0.22 1.93
C ASN A 184 -10.46 1.27 1.88
N ILE A 185 -11.52 1.59 1.12
CA ILE A 185 -12.04 2.95 0.99
C ILE A 185 -13.39 3.02 1.70
N ARG A 186 -13.48 3.93 2.71
CA ARG A 186 -14.71 4.17 3.48
C ARG A 186 -15.25 2.94 4.21
N GLY A 187 -14.34 2.07 4.71
CA GLY A 187 -14.68 0.91 5.51
C GLY A 187 -15.13 -0.32 4.72
N THR A 188 -15.58 -1.33 5.44
CA THR A 188 -15.99 -2.61 4.86
C THR A 188 -17.19 -2.44 3.93
N THR A 189 -17.06 -2.92 2.71
CA THR A 189 -18.11 -2.87 1.68
C THR A 189 -18.83 -4.22 1.56
N SER A 190 -18.13 -5.34 1.73
CA SER A 190 -18.71 -6.69 1.66
C SER A 190 -18.11 -7.58 2.75
N ILE A 191 -18.95 -8.42 3.37
CA ILE A 191 -18.56 -9.51 4.28
C ILE A 191 -18.58 -10.88 3.59
N GLY A 192 -18.96 -10.93 2.30
CA GLY A 192 -19.07 -12.16 1.53
C GLY A 192 -17.74 -12.62 0.94
N GLN A 193 -17.39 -12.07 -0.20
CA GLN A 193 -16.15 -12.43 -0.92
C GLN A 193 -14.97 -11.50 -0.59
N GLY A 194 -15.19 -10.53 0.31
CA GLY A 194 -14.23 -9.47 0.55
C GLY A 194 -14.09 -8.55 -0.67
N GLY A 195 -13.06 -7.75 -0.67
CA GLY A 195 -12.71 -6.88 -1.79
C GLY A 195 -11.74 -5.79 -1.37
N SER A 196 -10.87 -5.46 -2.29
CA SER A 196 -9.96 -4.31 -2.21
C SER A 196 -10.37 -3.29 -3.25
N ALA A 197 -10.05 -2.02 -3.04
CA ALA A 197 -10.26 -1.01 -4.07
C ALA A 197 -9.53 -1.39 -5.36
N LEU A 198 -10.14 -1.07 -6.50
CA LEU A 198 -9.50 -1.25 -7.81
C LEU A 198 -8.33 -0.28 -7.94
N VAL A 199 -7.13 -0.79 -8.18
CA VAL A 199 -5.96 0.04 -8.43
C VAL A 199 -5.65 0.05 -9.92
N LEU A 200 -5.67 1.26 -10.52
CA LEU A 200 -5.34 1.46 -11.92
C LEU A 200 -4.06 2.30 -12.04
N ILE A 201 -3.13 1.82 -12.84
CA ILE A 201 -1.89 2.52 -13.19
C ILE A 201 -1.98 2.94 -14.65
N ASP A 202 -2.05 4.25 -14.91
CA ASP A 202 -2.28 4.85 -16.22
C ASP A 202 -3.54 4.28 -16.93
N GLY A 203 -4.60 4.02 -16.16
CA GLY A 203 -5.90 3.55 -16.67
C GLY A 203 -6.06 2.02 -16.78
N VAL A 204 -5.04 1.24 -16.47
CA VAL A 204 -5.04 -0.22 -16.54
C VAL A 204 -4.75 -0.81 -15.16
N GLU A 205 -5.43 -1.89 -14.81
CA GLU A 205 -5.20 -2.59 -13.54
C GLU A 205 -3.72 -2.97 -13.38
N GLY A 206 -3.20 -2.77 -12.17
CA GLY A 206 -1.81 -3.08 -11.87
C GLY A 206 -1.52 -3.15 -10.38
N ASP A 207 -0.48 -3.88 -10.03
CA ASP A 207 0.03 -3.96 -8.66
C ASP A 207 0.91 -2.74 -8.35
N PRO A 208 0.46 -1.82 -7.48
CA PRO A 208 1.22 -0.64 -7.11
C PRO A 208 2.50 -0.97 -6.34
N SER A 209 2.61 -2.17 -5.76
CA SER A 209 3.82 -2.61 -5.05
C SER A 209 5.03 -2.75 -5.99
N LEU A 210 4.77 -2.92 -7.29
CA LEU A 210 5.77 -3.11 -8.33
C LEU A 210 6.09 -1.83 -9.12
N LEU A 211 5.38 -0.72 -8.81
CA LEU A 211 5.63 0.56 -9.45
C LEU A 211 6.81 1.30 -8.79
N ASN A 212 7.62 1.94 -9.61
CA ASN A 212 8.64 2.87 -9.11
C ASN A 212 7.98 4.12 -8.49
N PRO A 213 8.16 4.39 -7.18
CA PRO A 213 7.58 5.57 -6.55
C PRO A 213 7.99 6.90 -7.20
N ALA A 214 9.20 6.98 -7.75
CA ALA A 214 9.70 8.17 -8.43
C ALA A 214 8.97 8.46 -9.76
N ASP A 215 8.28 7.48 -10.34
CA ASP A 215 7.51 7.64 -11.58
C ASP A 215 6.11 8.19 -11.34
N VAL A 216 5.66 8.27 -10.09
CA VAL A 216 4.31 8.72 -9.79
C VAL A 216 4.18 10.23 -10.00
N GLY A 217 3.20 10.64 -10.79
CA GLY A 217 2.81 12.03 -10.97
C GLY A 217 1.72 12.46 -9.99
N SER A 218 0.70 11.62 -9.83
CA SER A 218 -0.40 11.85 -8.86
C SER A 218 -1.12 10.56 -8.51
N VAL A 219 -1.77 10.55 -7.36
CA VAL A 219 -2.70 9.49 -6.95
C VAL A 219 -4.04 10.13 -6.66
N THR A 220 -5.08 9.63 -7.33
CA THR A 220 -6.46 10.09 -7.16
C THR A 220 -7.29 8.93 -6.62
N VAL A 221 -8.07 9.18 -5.57
CA VAL A 221 -8.97 8.19 -4.96
C VAL A 221 -10.42 8.61 -5.18
N LEU A 222 -11.17 7.74 -5.84
CA LEU A 222 -12.61 7.89 -6.09
C LEU A 222 -13.34 7.11 -4.99
N LYS A 223 -14.14 7.81 -4.18
CA LYS A 223 -14.66 7.27 -2.93
C LYS A 223 -16.15 6.96 -2.93
N ASP A 224 -16.90 7.56 -3.86
CA ASP A 224 -18.35 7.37 -3.98
C ASP A 224 -18.72 6.65 -5.28
N ALA A 225 -19.96 6.20 -5.36
CA ALA A 225 -20.46 5.51 -6.53
C ALA A 225 -20.51 6.41 -7.78
N ALA A 226 -20.75 7.71 -7.64
CA ALA A 226 -20.83 8.62 -8.78
C ALA A 226 -19.47 8.80 -9.45
N SER A 227 -18.41 9.03 -8.68
CA SER A 227 -17.05 9.16 -9.23
C SER A 227 -16.51 7.83 -9.79
N SER A 228 -16.92 6.68 -9.21
CA SER A 228 -16.42 5.34 -9.57
C SER A 228 -17.27 4.64 -10.63
N ALA A 229 -18.48 5.15 -10.96
CA ALA A 229 -19.48 4.47 -11.82
C ALA A 229 -18.94 4.04 -13.19
N ILE A 230 -18.05 4.83 -13.77
CA ILE A 230 -17.47 4.54 -15.08
C ILE A 230 -16.61 3.26 -15.09
N TYR A 231 -16.20 2.78 -13.91
CA TYR A 231 -15.49 1.51 -13.72
C TYR A 231 -16.40 0.34 -13.37
N GLY A 232 -17.70 0.60 -13.18
CA GLY A 232 -18.78 -0.39 -13.03
C GLY A 232 -18.50 -1.39 -11.93
N ALA A 233 -18.65 -2.65 -12.31
CA ALA A 233 -18.50 -3.81 -11.42
C ALA A 233 -17.14 -3.90 -10.70
N ARG A 234 -16.12 -3.26 -11.19
CA ARG A 234 -14.79 -3.26 -10.59
C ARG A 234 -14.59 -2.12 -9.57
N GLY A 235 -15.45 -1.08 -9.65
CA GLY A 235 -15.37 0.11 -8.79
C GLY A 235 -16.13 0.01 -7.46
N ALA A 236 -16.78 -1.11 -7.14
CA ALA A 236 -17.65 -1.24 -5.97
C ALA A 236 -16.97 -0.95 -4.62
N PHE A 237 -15.68 -1.22 -4.51
CA PHE A 237 -14.86 -0.96 -3.32
C PHE A 237 -14.11 0.38 -3.37
N GLY A 238 -14.46 1.25 -4.36
CA GLY A 238 -13.74 2.47 -4.69
C GLY A 238 -12.58 2.21 -5.66
N VAL A 239 -11.98 3.29 -6.15
CA VAL A 239 -10.91 3.21 -7.17
C VAL A 239 -9.74 4.10 -6.79
N VAL A 240 -8.53 3.56 -6.90
CA VAL A 240 -7.26 4.27 -6.75
C VAL A 240 -6.63 4.43 -8.13
N LEU A 241 -6.56 5.66 -8.62
CA LEU A 241 -5.97 5.99 -9.91
C LEU A 241 -4.55 6.52 -9.70
N ILE A 242 -3.57 5.79 -10.16
CA ILE A 242 -2.17 6.21 -10.15
C ILE A 242 -1.82 6.68 -11.56
N THR A 243 -1.50 7.95 -11.68
CA THR A 243 -1.02 8.53 -12.93
C THR A 243 0.48 8.71 -12.83
N THR A 244 1.22 8.14 -13.77
CA THR A 244 2.66 8.26 -13.78
C THR A 244 3.11 9.52 -14.53
N LYS A 245 4.32 10.01 -14.24
CA LYS A 245 4.88 11.24 -14.81
C LYS A 245 4.84 11.24 -16.33
N SER A 246 4.57 12.40 -16.89
CA SER A 246 4.62 12.68 -18.31
C SER A 246 5.96 13.31 -18.70
N PRO A 247 6.39 13.21 -19.97
CA PRO A 247 7.61 13.83 -20.45
C PRO A 247 7.64 15.35 -20.22
N ALA A 248 8.81 15.88 -19.85
CA ALA A 248 9.02 17.34 -19.74
C ALA A 248 8.86 18.02 -21.10
N LYS A 249 8.11 19.14 -21.15
CA LYS A 249 7.91 19.90 -22.39
C LYS A 249 9.16 20.71 -22.74
N ASN A 250 9.54 20.71 -24.02
CA ASN A 250 10.52 21.56 -24.65
C ASN A 250 11.96 21.54 -24.09
N ARG A 251 12.34 20.51 -23.33
CA ARG A 251 13.73 20.31 -22.87
C ARG A 251 14.02 18.84 -22.60
N ALA A 252 15.26 18.43 -22.83
CA ALA A 252 15.76 17.17 -22.33
C ALA A 252 16.20 17.35 -20.88
N THR A 253 15.81 16.42 -20.00
CA THR A 253 16.17 16.43 -18.58
C THR A 253 16.66 15.04 -18.21
N ILE A 254 17.80 14.97 -17.54
CA ILE A 254 18.33 13.75 -16.93
C ILE A 254 18.31 13.98 -15.43
N THR A 255 17.70 13.06 -14.69
CA THR A 255 17.64 13.13 -13.22
C THR A 255 18.15 11.83 -12.67
N TYR A 256 19.12 11.91 -11.77
CA TYR A 256 19.58 10.78 -10.96
C TYR A 256 19.31 11.08 -9.48
N SER A 257 18.73 10.13 -8.79
CA SER A 257 18.55 10.20 -7.34
C SER A 257 19.02 8.90 -6.70
N ALA A 258 19.68 9.02 -5.55
CA ALA A 258 20.12 7.91 -4.74
C ALA A 258 19.77 8.17 -3.27
N ASN A 259 19.13 7.19 -2.64
CA ASN A 259 18.78 7.23 -1.23
C ASN A 259 19.40 6.02 -0.53
N TYR A 260 19.97 6.25 0.62
CA TYR A 260 20.37 5.22 1.56
C TYR A 260 19.60 5.42 2.86
N SER A 261 18.98 4.37 3.37
CA SER A 261 18.20 4.43 4.59
C SER A 261 18.60 3.35 5.58
N VAL A 262 18.56 3.71 6.85
CA VAL A 262 18.70 2.80 7.99
C VAL A 262 17.35 2.70 8.68
N LYS A 263 16.88 1.49 8.90
CA LYS A 263 15.58 1.20 9.49
C LYS A 263 15.76 0.45 10.80
N LYS A 264 14.91 0.73 11.78
CA LYS A 264 14.84 0.03 13.06
C LYS A 264 13.45 -0.55 13.27
N PRO A 265 13.31 -1.68 13.98
CA PRO A 265 12.01 -2.13 14.46
C PRO A 265 11.35 -1.05 15.32
N THR A 266 10.06 -0.83 15.13
CA THR A 266 9.28 0.13 15.95
C THR A 266 8.98 -0.43 17.34
N THR A 267 8.90 -1.75 17.46
CA THR A 267 8.63 -2.46 18.70
C THR A 267 9.57 -3.66 18.80
N VAL A 268 10.16 -3.83 19.95
CA VAL A 268 10.98 -4.99 20.32
C VAL A 268 10.35 -5.61 21.56
N PRO A 269 10.09 -6.93 21.59
CA PRO A 269 9.49 -7.58 22.74
C PRO A 269 10.43 -7.49 23.94
N LYS A 270 9.86 -7.30 25.13
CA LYS A 270 10.57 -7.43 26.40
C LYS A 270 10.48 -8.89 26.84
N ILE A 271 11.59 -9.57 26.81
CA ILE A 271 11.69 -10.99 27.20
C ILE A 271 12.55 -11.17 28.45
N VAL A 272 12.29 -12.23 29.21
CA VAL A 272 13.16 -12.65 30.30
C VAL A 272 14.32 -13.43 29.69
N SER A 273 15.51 -12.84 29.66
CA SER A 273 16.71 -13.45 29.09
C SER A 273 17.66 -14.03 30.15
N ASN A 274 17.43 -13.73 31.44
CA ASN A 274 18.14 -14.39 32.54
C ASN A 274 17.51 -15.75 32.84
N GLY A 275 18.27 -16.82 32.67
CA GLY A 275 17.76 -18.18 32.77
C GLY A 275 17.41 -18.58 34.20
N TYR A 276 18.15 -18.09 35.22
CA TYR A 276 17.81 -18.32 36.63
C TYR A 276 16.49 -17.62 36.98
N GLN A 277 16.31 -16.36 36.59
CA GLN A 277 15.04 -15.65 36.78
C GLN A 277 13.87 -16.41 36.13
N TYR A 278 14.06 -16.87 34.89
CA TYR A 278 13.05 -17.65 34.15
C TYR A 278 12.72 -18.95 34.92
N ALA A 279 13.75 -19.70 35.33
CA ALA A 279 13.56 -20.96 36.05
C ALA A 279 12.83 -20.76 37.38
N SER A 280 13.15 -19.68 38.11
CA SER A 280 12.48 -19.34 39.38
C SER A 280 11.01 -18.94 39.16
N MET A 281 10.71 -18.15 38.08
CA MET A 281 9.33 -17.80 37.74
C MET A 281 8.54 -19.04 37.30
N PHE A 282 9.17 -19.94 36.56
CA PHE A 282 8.56 -21.21 36.17
C PHE A 282 8.24 -22.09 37.39
N ASP A 283 9.17 -22.22 38.33
CA ASP A 283 8.96 -22.96 39.58
C ASP A 283 7.81 -22.37 40.39
N GLU A 284 7.82 -21.08 40.62
CA GLU A 284 6.76 -20.41 41.35
C GLU A 284 5.38 -20.59 40.69
N ALA A 285 5.29 -20.41 39.37
CA ALA A 285 4.04 -20.57 38.63
C ALA A 285 3.53 -22.02 38.67
N TRP A 286 4.43 -22.99 38.53
CA TRP A 286 4.07 -24.41 38.59
C TRP A 286 3.65 -24.82 39.97
N THR A 287 4.41 -24.48 41.00
CA THR A 287 4.13 -24.87 42.40
C THR A 287 2.85 -24.23 42.91
N ALA A 288 2.62 -22.93 42.58
CA ALA A 288 1.36 -22.26 42.89
C ALA A 288 0.18 -22.94 42.22
N TRP A 289 0.28 -23.31 40.94
CA TRP A 289 -0.77 -24.04 40.22
C TRP A 289 -1.11 -25.40 40.87
N ASN A 290 -0.12 -26.08 41.46
CA ASN A 290 -0.26 -27.34 42.14
C ASN A 290 -0.48 -27.19 43.66
N ASP A 291 -0.96 -26.03 44.10
CA ASP A 291 -1.22 -25.71 45.52
C ASP A 291 -0.03 -26.00 46.43
N TYR A 292 1.19 -25.71 45.93
CA TYR A 292 2.49 -25.98 46.59
C TYR A 292 2.69 -27.43 47.02
N SER A 293 1.93 -28.37 46.47
CA SER A 293 2.01 -29.81 46.79
C SER A 293 3.00 -30.57 45.92
N GLN A 294 3.39 -29.98 44.77
CA GLN A 294 4.30 -30.58 43.80
C GLN A 294 5.27 -29.55 43.27
N ILE A 295 6.48 -30.00 42.93
CA ILE A 295 7.48 -29.22 42.18
C ILE A 295 7.53 -29.69 40.73
N PRO A 296 7.92 -28.84 39.77
CA PRO A 296 8.06 -29.25 38.40
C PRO A 296 9.15 -30.33 38.25
N GLN A 297 8.94 -31.25 37.29
CA GLN A 297 9.92 -32.27 36.99
C GLN A 297 10.84 -31.89 35.81
N ASN A 298 10.28 -31.12 34.90
CA ASN A 298 10.99 -30.62 33.69
C ASN A 298 10.61 -29.20 33.43
N ILE A 299 11.60 -28.36 33.04
CA ILE A 299 11.35 -26.99 32.61
C ILE A 299 11.05 -26.90 31.10
N ASN A 300 11.51 -27.90 30.36
CA ASN A 300 11.22 -28.13 28.96
C ASN A 300 11.27 -29.65 28.68
N LYS A 301 11.14 -30.05 27.41
CA LYS A 301 11.14 -31.47 27.01
C LYS A 301 12.40 -32.27 27.45
N THR A 302 13.52 -31.60 27.65
CA THR A 302 14.82 -32.26 27.87
C THR A 302 15.50 -31.83 29.16
N GLN A 303 15.11 -30.73 29.77
CA GLN A 303 15.79 -30.14 30.94
C GLN A 303 15.13 -30.66 32.24
N PRO A 304 15.81 -31.53 33.02
CA PRO A 304 15.32 -31.92 34.34
C PRO A 304 15.21 -30.70 35.27
N PHE A 305 14.21 -30.74 36.15
CA PHE A 305 13.96 -29.66 37.10
C PHE A 305 13.89 -30.23 38.52
N SER A 306 14.59 -29.60 39.44
CA SER A 306 14.55 -29.91 40.86
C SER A 306 15.00 -28.74 41.70
N GLN A 307 14.77 -28.74 43.01
CA GLN A 307 15.26 -27.69 43.90
C GLN A 307 16.81 -27.60 43.80
N ALA A 308 17.48 -28.72 43.77
CA ALA A 308 18.94 -28.75 43.63
C ALA A 308 19.42 -28.09 42.31
N TYR A 309 18.66 -28.25 41.22
CA TYR A 309 18.93 -27.57 39.95
C TYR A 309 18.78 -26.04 40.08
N ILE A 310 17.71 -25.55 40.72
CA ILE A 310 17.52 -24.14 40.98
C ILE A 310 18.61 -23.55 41.84
N ASP A 311 19.02 -24.24 42.93
CA ASP A 311 20.06 -23.80 43.84
C ASP A 311 21.42 -23.74 43.12
N GLU A 312 21.76 -24.73 42.31
CA GLU A 312 22.95 -24.74 41.49
C GLU A 312 22.91 -23.67 40.40
N TYR A 313 21.77 -23.45 39.82
CA TYR A 313 21.58 -22.37 38.83
C TYR A 313 21.85 -20.99 39.42
N LYS A 314 21.36 -20.74 40.63
CA LYS A 314 21.61 -19.53 41.40
C LYS A 314 23.11 -19.29 41.61
N ASN A 315 23.84 -20.36 41.99
CA ASN A 315 25.28 -20.30 42.19
C ASN A 315 26.00 -19.93 40.87
N ARG A 316 25.63 -20.56 39.76
CA ARG A 316 26.23 -20.31 38.44
C ARG A 316 25.81 -18.99 37.81
N ASP A 317 24.66 -18.47 38.17
CA ASP A 317 24.24 -17.13 37.74
C ASP A 317 25.09 -16.04 38.46
N GLN A 318 25.41 -16.27 39.75
CA GLN A 318 26.24 -15.38 40.55
C GLN A 318 27.72 -15.46 40.24
N ASP A 319 28.22 -16.64 39.81
CA ASP A 319 29.61 -16.88 39.45
C ASP A 319 29.77 -17.19 37.96
N PRO A 320 30.13 -16.20 37.12
CA PRO A 320 30.33 -16.40 35.68
C PRO A 320 31.49 -17.37 35.32
N SER A 321 32.36 -17.71 36.26
CA SER A 321 33.48 -18.63 36.02
C SER A 321 33.05 -20.10 35.96
N LEU A 322 31.91 -20.43 36.52
CA LEU A 322 31.38 -21.79 36.52
C LEU A 322 30.85 -22.19 35.15
N PRO A 323 31.00 -23.47 34.73
CA PRO A 323 30.49 -23.95 33.45
C PRO A 323 29.00 -23.78 33.33
N LYS A 324 28.55 -23.30 32.17
CA LYS A 324 27.11 -23.12 31.88
C LYS A 324 26.41 -24.36 31.35
N VAL A 325 27.16 -25.44 31.13
CA VAL A 325 26.67 -26.76 30.70
C VAL A 325 27.41 -27.85 31.47
N GLU A 326 26.69 -28.88 31.87
CA GLU A 326 27.27 -30.11 32.44
C GLU A 326 26.56 -31.34 31.87
N ILE A 327 27.06 -32.53 32.15
CA ILE A 327 26.39 -33.79 31.81
C ILE A 327 25.68 -34.28 33.06
N GLY A 328 24.38 -34.41 33.00
CA GLY A 328 23.55 -34.90 34.10
C GLY A 328 23.69 -36.42 34.31
N ALA A 329 23.09 -36.90 35.39
CA ALA A 329 23.14 -38.32 35.75
C ALA A 329 22.50 -39.24 34.70
N ASN A 330 21.64 -38.75 33.88
CA ASN A 330 21.01 -39.45 32.75
C ASN A 330 21.81 -39.41 31.46
N GLY A 331 23.05 -38.81 31.49
CA GLY A 331 23.91 -38.67 30.34
C GLY A 331 23.57 -37.55 29.40
N ASN A 332 22.52 -36.77 29.66
CA ASN A 332 22.11 -35.63 28.85
C ASN A 332 22.79 -34.34 29.28
N TYR A 333 22.87 -33.36 28.38
CA TYR A 333 23.29 -32.00 28.73
C TYR A 333 22.27 -31.33 29.65
N VAL A 334 22.77 -30.63 30.66
CA VAL A 334 22.02 -29.80 31.61
C VAL A 334 22.55 -28.38 31.47
N TYR A 335 21.64 -27.39 31.30
CA TYR A 335 21.98 -26.04 30.93
C TYR A 335 21.71 -25.02 32.04
N TYR A 336 22.62 -24.05 32.19
CA TYR A 336 22.57 -22.95 33.14
C TYR A 336 22.91 -21.64 32.39
N GLY A 337 22.31 -21.47 31.18
CA GLY A 337 22.57 -20.32 30.29
C GLY A 337 21.78 -19.07 30.65
N ASN A 338 22.08 -17.98 29.98
CA ASN A 338 21.38 -16.70 30.03
C ASN A 338 21.26 -16.19 28.58
N THR A 339 20.41 -16.81 27.80
CA THR A 339 20.35 -16.60 26.36
C THR A 339 19.20 -15.68 25.96
N ASP A 340 19.52 -14.57 25.33
CA ASP A 340 18.58 -13.71 24.67
C ASP A 340 18.41 -14.15 23.20
N TRP A 341 17.45 -15.04 22.98
CA TRP A 341 17.18 -15.62 21.66
C TRP A 341 16.76 -14.58 20.63
N TYR A 342 16.08 -13.51 21.07
CA TYR A 342 15.68 -12.43 20.19
C TYR A 342 16.90 -11.68 19.63
N LYS A 343 17.84 -11.30 20.50
CA LYS A 343 19.08 -10.62 20.08
C LYS A 343 20.01 -11.52 19.28
N LEU A 344 19.97 -12.85 19.51
CA LEU A 344 20.69 -13.79 18.67
C LEU A 344 20.11 -13.86 17.27
N LEU A 345 18.79 -13.81 17.12
CA LEU A 345 18.12 -13.94 15.83
C LEU A 345 18.11 -12.64 15.05
N TYR A 346 17.81 -11.52 15.69
CA TYR A 346 17.57 -10.25 15.02
C TYR A 346 18.71 -9.25 15.17
N LYS A 347 18.89 -8.45 14.13
CA LYS A 347 19.71 -7.24 14.13
C LYS A 347 18.91 -6.07 14.71
N ASP A 348 19.58 -5.09 15.29
CA ASP A 348 18.96 -3.86 15.80
C ASP A 348 18.48 -2.93 14.67
N HIS A 349 19.05 -3.09 13.48
CA HIS A 349 18.73 -2.28 12.30
C HIS A 349 19.02 -3.04 11.01
N ASN A 350 18.37 -2.62 9.95
CA ASN A 350 18.67 -3.02 8.58
C ASN A 350 18.83 -1.79 7.68
N SER A 351 19.30 -2.01 6.45
CA SER A 351 19.52 -0.93 5.49
C SER A 351 18.78 -1.17 4.19
N ALA A 352 18.46 -0.07 3.50
CA ALA A 352 17.97 -0.11 2.14
C ALA A 352 18.66 0.95 1.28
N THR A 353 18.86 0.62 0.00
CA THR A 353 19.34 1.54 -1.03
C THR A 353 18.30 1.66 -2.13
N ASP A 354 18.09 2.87 -2.62
CA ASP A 354 17.17 3.18 -3.72
C ASP A 354 17.90 4.08 -4.71
N GLN A 355 18.07 3.61 -5.93
CA GLN A 355 18.76 4.34 -6.99
C GLN A 355 17.82 4.46 -8.19
N ASN A 356 17.62 5.66 -8.66
CA ASN A 356 16.71 5.94 -9.76
C ASN A 356 17.38 6.89 -10.77
N LEU A 357 17.30 6.52 -12.04
CA LEU A 357 17.74 7.33 -13.19
C LEU A 357 16.56 7.55 -14.12
N SER A 358 16.26 8.80 -14.45
CA SER A 358 15.24 9.13 -15.43
C SER A 358 15.76 10.07 -16.51
N ILE A 359 15.29 9.85 -17.72
CA ILE A 359 15.61 10.67 -18.90
C ILE A 359 14.27 11.04 -19.54
N SER A 360 14.00 12.32 -19.67
CA SER A 360 12.77 12.79 -20.31
C SER A 360 13.05 13.93 -21.26
N GLY A 361 12.23 14.04 -22.29
CA GLY A 361 12.34 15.14 -23.23
C GLY A 361 11.21 15.17 -24.24
N SER A 362 11.10 16.30 -24.93
CA SER A 362 10.21 16.44 -26.08
C SER A 362 10.87 17.30 -27.16
N SER A 363 10.60 16.95 -28.40
CA SER A 363 11.05 17.69 -29.58
C SER A 363 9.88 17.77 -30.57
N GLY A 364 9.24 18.97 -30.65
CA GLY A 364 8.13 19.21 -31.55
C GLY A 364 7.01 18.17 -31.38
N LYS A 365 6.98 17.18 -32.26
CA LYS A 365 5.92 16.17 -32.37
C LYS A 365 6.13 14.92 -31.51
N ALA A 366 7.32 14.74 -30.94
CA ALA A 366 7.65 13.54 -30.18
C ALA A 366 8.03 13.86 -28.73
N SER A 367 7.63 13.00 -27.80
CA SER A 367 8.05 13.09 -26.41
C SER A 367 8.39 11.71 -25.86
N TYR A 368 9.31 11.67 -24.90
CA TYR A 368 9.74 10.43 -24.28
C TYR A 368 10.04 10.61 -22.78
N TYR A 369 9.81 9.55 -22.01
CA TYR A 369 10.17 9.42 -20.60
C TYR A 369 10.67 8.00 -20.37
N ILE A 370 11.90 7.86 -19.95
CA ILE A 370 12.52 6.57 -19.66
C ILE A 370 13.08 6.63 -18.25
N THR A 371 12.80 5.61 -17.46
CA THR A 371 13.30 5.52 -16.10
C THR A 371 13.72 4.11 -15.76
N GLY A 372 14.80 3.99 -14.97
CA GLY A 372 15.30 2.75 -14.41
C GLY A 372 15.52 2.90 -12.92
N ARG A 373 15.09 1.91 -12.13
CA ARG A 373 15.24 1.87 -10.67
C ARG A 373 15.89 0.57 -10.23
N TYR A 374 16.77 0.67 -9.24
CA TYR A 374 17.21 -0.42 -8.41
C TYR A 374 16.87 -0.11 -6.95
N PHE A 375 16.13 -1.00 -6.30
CA PHE A 375 15.88 -0.95 -4.87
C PHE A 375 16.37 -2.25 -4.23
N GLY A 376 17.21 -2.13 -3.19
CA GLY A 376 17.71 -3.27 -2.41
C GLY A 376 17.47 -3.02 -0.93
N GLN A 377 16.97 -4.01 -0.20
CA GLN A 377 16.76 -3.96 1.24
C GLN A 377 17.22 -5.27 1.88
N SER A 378 18.13 -5.18 2.85
CA SER A 378 18.46 -6.31 3.71
C SER A 378 17.40 -6.50 4.79
N GLY A 379 17.23 -7.73 5.25
CA GLY A 379 16.32 -8.02 6.36
C GLY A 379 16.94 -7.87 7.74
N LEU A 380 16.13 -8.20 8.75
CA LEU A 380 16.50 -8.12 10.15
C LEU A 380 17.13 -9.41 10.69
N PHE A 381 16.97 -10.55 10.01
CA PHE A 381 17.63 -11.78 10.48
C PHE A 381 19.14 -11.67 10.42
N ARG A 382 19.80 -12.07 11.50
CA ARG A 382 21.26 -12.01 11.63
C ARG A 382 21.95 -13.08 10.77
N TYR A 383 21.34 -14.25 10.68
CA TYR A 383 21.83 -15.41 9.94
C TYR A 383 20.85 -15.75 8.83
N ASN A 384 21.33 -16.26 7.69
CA ASN A 384 20.52 -16.56 6.51
C ASN A 384 19.52 -15.42 6.23
N THR A 385 20.06 -14.20 6.18
CA THR A 385 19.25 -12.97 6.20
C THR A 385 18.30 -12.90 5.02
N ASP A 386 17.08 -12.48 5.26
CA ASP A 386 16.16 -12.13 4.20
C ASP A 386 16.73 -10.97 3.36
N ASP A 387 16.59 -11.07 2.05
CA ASP A 387 17.14 -10.11 1.09
C ASP A 387 16.10 -9.81 0.01
N PHE A 388 15.87 -8.51 -0.20
CA PHE A 388 14.90 -8.04 -1.18
C PHE A 388 15.58 -7.18 -2.24
N LYS A 389 15.34 -7.51 -3.52
CA LYS A 389 15.83 -6.73 -4.67
C LYS A 389 14.70 -6.49 -5.65
N MET A 390 14.57 -5.25 -6.12
CA MET A 390 13.60 -4.87 -7.13
C MET A 390 14.25 -4.02 -8.22
N TYR A 391 13.96 -4.36 -9.46
CA TYR A 391 14.38 -3.67 -10.67
C TYR A 391 13.14 -3.20 -11.42
N ASN A 392 13.09 -1.94 -11.78
CA ASN A 392 12.02 -1.38 -12.60
C ASN A 392 12.61 -0.70 -13.83
N LEU A 393 11.96 -0.85 -14.95
CA LEU A 393 12.23 -0.12 -16.19
C LEU A 393 10.88 0.35 -16.75
N THR A 394 10.74 1.64 -16.97
CA THR A 394 9.57 2.23 -17.63
C THR A 394 10.03 3.05 -18.82
N ALA A 395 9.42 2.83 -19.98
CA ALA A 395 9.65 3.63 -21.18
C ALA A 395 8.31 4.10 -21.72
N LYS A 396 8.10 5.41 -21.76
CA LYS A 396 6.94 6.06 -22.35
C LYS A 396 7.35 6.87 -23.56
N GLY A 397 6.63 6.70 -24.66
CA GLY A 397 6.79 7.47 -25.87
C GLY A 397 5.46 7.99 -26.39
N SER A 398 5.46 9.17 -26.96
CA SER A 398 4.32 9.74 -27.63
C SER A 398 4.79 10.44 -28.91
N ILE A 399 4.08 10.22 -30.00
CA ILE A 399 4.35 10.85 -31.29
C ILE A 399 3.05 11.37 -31.92
N GLU A 400 3.06 12.63 -32.33
CA GLU A 400 2.02 13.22 -33.17
C GLU A 400 2.33 12.89 -34.63
N LEU A 401 1.74 11.79 -35.11
CA LEU A 401 1.99 11.29 -36.46
C LEU A 401 1.34 12.22 -37.50
N LEU A 402 0.12 12.68 -37.22
CA LEU A 402 -0.64 13.64 -38.00
C LEU A 402 -1.22 14.69 -37.02
N PRO A 403 -1.58 15.89 -37.48
CA PRO A 403 -2.17 16.91 -36.58
C PRO A 403 -3.41 16.41 -35.81
N TRP A 404 -4.11 15.43 -36.34
CA TRP A 404 -5.30 14.82 -35.75
C TRP A 404 -5.05 13.43 -35.13
N LEU A 405 -3.82 12.84 -35.26
CA LEU A 405 -3.51 11.48 -34.79
C LEU A 405 -2.24 11.44 -33.97
N GLN A 406 -2.37 11.06 -32.72
CA GLN A 406 -1.27 10.81 -31.79
C GLN A 406 -1.21 9.32 -31.40
N ILE A 407 -0.03 8.77 -31.40
CA ILE A 407 0.26 7.40 -30.93
C ILE A 407 1.06 7.49 -29.65
N ASN A 408 0.67 6.71 -28.64
CA ASN A 408 1.35 6.60 -27.36
C ASN A 408 1.78 5.15 -27.15
N ASN A 409 2.93 4.94 -26.55
CA ASN A 409 3.35 3.62 -26.10
C ASN A 409 3.92 3.73 -24.68
N THR A 410 3.54 2.79 -23.82
CA THR A 410 4.12 2.64 -22.48
C THR A 410 4.52 1.19 -22.29
N THR A 411 5.81 0.97 -22.09
CA THR A 411 6.40 -0.34 -21.77
C THR A 411 6.92 -0.30 -20.34
N GLN A 412 6.56 -1.28 -19.56
CA GLN A 412 6.98 -1.44 -18.17
C GLN A 412 7.53 -2.86 -17.96
N PHE A 413 8.65 -2.95 -17.28
CA PHE A 413 9.22 -4.20 -16.82
C PHE A 413 9.57 -4.05 -15.35
N SER A 414 9.15 -5.03 -14.53
CA SER A 414 9.48 -5.10 -13.12
C SER A 414 9.96 -6.51 -12.78
N SER A 415 11.04 -6.60 -12.03
CA SER A 415 11.54 -7.86 -11.49
C SER A 415 11.76 -7.71 -9.99
N ARG A 416 11.15 -8.59 -9.21
CA ARG A 416 11.25 -8.65 -7.76
C ARG A 416 11.86 -9.99 -7.36
N LYS A 417 12.91 -9.95 -6.55
CA LYS A 417 13.53 -11.13 -5.97
C LYS A 417 13.52 -11.00 -4.45
N TYR A 418 13.14 -12.06 -3.78
CA TYR A 418 13.11 -12.09 -2.32
C TYR A 418 13.53 -13.47 -1.81
N HIS A 419 14.55 -13.46 -0.99
CA HIS A 419 14.93 -14.62 -0.18
C HIS A 419 14.30 -14.50 1.19
N ASN A 420 13.59 -15.52 1.65
CA ASN A 420 13.02 -15.59 3.00
C ASN A 420 13.50 -16.88 3.67
N PRO A 421 14.29 -16.80 4.75
CA PRO A 421 14.65 -17.98 5.51
C PRO A 421 13.40 -18.61 6.13
N LEU A 422 13.38 -19.92 6.20
CA LEU A 422 12.34 -20.68 6.86
C LEU A 422 12.85 -21.27 8.17
N ASN A 423 11.94 -21.43 9.12
CA ASN A 423 12.15 -22.21 10.31
C ASN A 423 11.31 -23.49 10.23
N VAL A 424 11.96 -24.64 10.33
CA VAL A 424 11.32 -25.98 10.20
C VAL A 424 10.91 -26.59 11.54
N GLY A 425 10.94 -25.81 12.61
CA GLY A 425 10.53 -26.22 13.96
C GLY A 425 9.16 -26.90 14.01
N GLU A 426 8.41 -26.78 15.05
CA GLU A 426 7.13 -27.48 15.24
C GLU A 426 5.96 -26.97 14.35
N GLY A 427 6.28 -26.31 13.22
CA GLY A 427 5.28 -25.92 12.22
C GLY A 427 4.57 -24.60 12.49
N GLY A 428 5.05 -23.81 13.43
CA GLY A 428 4.60 -22.45 13.70
C GLY A 428 5.40 -21.37 12.98
N SER A 429 5.11 -20.13 13.32
CA SER A 429 6.01 -19.02 12.96
C SER A 429 7.24 -19.04 13.86
N ILE A 430 8.33 -18.38 13.42
CA ILE A 430 9.53 -18.26 14.27
C ILE A 430 9.22 -17.59 15.62
N TRP A 431 8.24 -16.70 15.67
CA TRP A 431 7.77 -16.08 16.92
C TRP A 431 7.22 -17.10 17.90
N ARG A 432 6.39 -18.03 17.41
CA ARG A 432 5.86 -19.11 18.23
C ARG A 432 6.99 -20.04 18.70
N ASN A 433 7.89 -20.42 17.81
CA ASN A 433 9.01 -21.27 18.18
C ASN A 433 9.97 -20.59 19.19
N LEU A 434 10.17 -19.28 19.08
CA LEU A 434 10.91 -18.51 20.09
C LEU A 434 10.21 -18.54 21.46
N ALA A 435 8.89 -18.40 21.47
CA ALA A 435 8.10 -18.41 22.72
C ALA A 435 8.02 -19.83 23.34
N ASP A 436 7.86 -20.86 22.52
CA ASP A 436 7.62 -22.23 23.00
C ASP A 436 8.93 -22.98 23.29
N GLU A 437 9.99 -22.73 22.55
CA GLU A 437 11.24 -23.52 22.59
C GLU A 437 12.48 -22.68 22.90
N GLY A 438 12.37 -21.34 22.84
CA GLY A 438 13.48 -20.42 23.10
C GLY A 438 13.76 -20.20 24.58
N HIS A 439 14.01 -21.28 25.33
CA HIS A 439 14.24 -21.19 26.77
C HIS A 439 15.57 -20.50 27.10
N PRO A 440 15.58 -19.44 27.90
CA PRO A 440 16.79 -18.67 28.20
C PRO A 440 17.85 -19.48 28.97
N SER A 441 17.45 -20.56 29.66
CA SER A 441 18.37 -21.51 30.30
C SER A 441 19.25 -22.26 29.31
N SER A 442 18.82 -22.45 28.06
CA SER A 442 19.58 -23.14 27.03
C SER A 442 20.58 -22.20 26.34
N MET A 443 21.42 -22.74 25.48
CA MET A 443 22.47 -22.06 24.73
C MET A 443 22.38 -22.41 23.25
N LEU A 444 23.10 -21.66 22.39
CA LEU A 444 23.14 -21.94 20.96
C LEU A 444 23.83 -23.27 20.65
N TYR A 445 24.96 -23.49 21.28
CA TYR A 445 25.78 -24.69 21.08
C TYR A 445 26.03 -25.45 22.37
N ASN A 446 26.10 -26.76 22.24
CA ASN A 446 26.69 -27.65 23.22
C ASN A 446 28.26 -27.54 23.24
N PRO A 447 28.93 -28.03 24.30
CA PRO A 447 30.41 -28.00 24.36
C PRO A 447 31.10 -28.72 23.20
N ASP A 448 30.44 -29.69 22.56
CA ASP A 448 30.93 -30.45 21.39
C ASP A 448 30.68 -29.74 20.05
N GLY A 449 30.10 -28.51 20.07
CA GLY A 449 29.80 -27.72 18.90
C GLY A 449 28.50 -28.08 18.19
N THR A 450 27.71 -29.02 18.66
CA THR A 450 26.37 -29.32 18.14
C THR A 450 25.34 -28.29 18.63
N PHE A 451 24.24 -28.11 17.90
CA PHE A 451 23.15 -27.28 18.39
C PHE A 451 22.46 -27.91 19.59
N THR A 452 22.01 -27.10 20.51
CA THR A 452 21.04 -27.52 21.54
C THR A 452 19.66 -27.72 20.92
N GLN A 453 18.75 -28.39 21.61
CA GLN A 453 17.38 -28.55 21.15
C GLN A 453 16.71 -27.19 20.96
N SER A 454 16.73 -26.29 21.96
CA SER A 454 16.17 -24.96 21.86
C SER A 454 16.74 -24.16 20.67
N ALA A 455 18.04 -24.29 20.41
CA ALA A 455 18.66 -23.69 19.25
C ALA A 455 18.09 -24.23 17.93
N ALA A 456 18.01 -25.54 17.77
CA ALA A 456 17.58 -26.17 16.52
C ALA A 456 16.12 -25.78 16.16
N TYR A 457 15.27 -25.62 17.17
CA TYR A 457 13.88 -25.18 16.98
C TYR A 457 13.75 -23.66 16.67
N THR A 458 14.79 -22.88 16.98
CA THR A 458 14.76 -21.41 16.88
C THR A 458 15.89 -20.88 16.00
N VAL A 459 16.88 -20.22 16.57
CA VAL A 459 17.98 -19.53 15.88
C VAL A 459 18.91 -20.47 15.14
N GLY A 460 19.10 -21.68 15.63
CA GLY A 460 19.99 -22.69 15.04
C GLY A 460 19.63 -23.05 13.61
N ASP A 461 18.34 -23.09 13.28
CA ASP A 461 17.89 -23.29 11.90
C ASP A 461 18.40 -22.19 10.96
N PHE A 462 18.33 -20.93 11.39
CA PHE A 462 18.87 -19.80 10.63
C PHE A 462 20.40 -19.86 10.52
N VAL A 463 21.08 -20.27 11.59
CA VAL A 463 22.53 -20.46 11.59
C VAL A 463 22.92 -21.63 10.67
N TYR A 464 22.15 -22.73 10.67
CA TYR A 464 22.30 -23.84 9.74
C TYR A 464 22.16 -23.39 8.28
N GLY A 465 21.23 -22.44 8.00
CA GLY A 465 21.18 -21.66 6.77
C GLY A 465 20.79 -22.43 5.51
N LYS A 466 20.10 -23.57 5.65
CA LYS A 466 19.70 -24.42 4.51
C LYS A 466 18.22 -24.24 4.14
N ASN A 467 17.42 -23.83 5.10
CA ASN A 467 15.96 -23.71 4.93
C ASN A 467 15.59 -22.32 4.41
N GLY A 468 14.85 -22.27 3.31
CA GLY A 468 14.46 -20.99 2.71
C GLY A 468 13.49 -21.10 1.55
N VAL A 469 12.93 -19.94 1.21
CA VAL A 469 12.07 -19.71 0.03
C VAL A 469 12.68 -18.59 -0.78
N ASP A 470 12.92 -18.84 -2.06
CA ASP A 470 13.27 -17.83 -3.05
C ASP A 470 12.05 -17.51 -3.90
N LEU A 471 11.63 -16.25 -3.90
CA LEU A 471 10.57 -15.71 -4.76
C LEU A 471 11.20 -14.90 -5.89
N ASN A 472 10.72 -15.08 -7.11
CA ASN A 472 11.21 -14.41 -8.29
C ASN A 472 10.05 -14.03 -9.20
N ASP A 473 9.54 -12.81 -9.02
CA ASP A 473 8.41 -12.30 -9.77
C ASP A 473 8.89 -11.39 -10.90
N ARG A 474 8.29 -11.53 -12.08
CA ARG A 474 8.56 -10.74 -13.27
C ARG A 474 7.26 -10.30 -13.89
N ILE A 475 7.18 -9.02 -14.21
CA ILE A 475 6.04 -8.46 -14.93
C ILE A 475 6.53 -7.68 -16.14
N PHE A 476 5.99 -8.02 -17.28
CA PHE A 476 6.10 -7.26 -18.51
C PHE A 476 4.74 -6.73 -18.88
N LYS A 477 4.62 -5.41 -19.07
CA LYS A 477 3.38 -4.74 -19.49
C LYS A 477 3.68 -3.78 -20.64
N ASN A 478 2.90 -3.87 -21.69
CA ASN A 478 2.95 -2.92 -22.80
C ASN A 478 1.54 -2.41 -23.11
N THR A 479 1.40 -1.09 -23.22
CA THR A 479 0.18 -0.41 -23.61
C THR A 479 0.44 0.45 -24.84
N VAL A 480 -0.31 0.21 -25.91
CA VAL A 480 -0.35 1.05 -27.11
C VAL A 480 -1.64 1.84 -27.09
N GLY A 481 -1.54 3.14 -27.24
CA GLY A 481 -2.70 4.05 -27.25
C GLY A 481 -2.74 4.91 -28.52
N LEU A 482 -3.95 5.17 -28.98
CA LEU A 482 -4.27 6.05 -30.11
C LEU A 482 -5.17 7.17 -29.61
N VAL A 483 -4.88 8.41 -30.02
CA VAL A 483 -5.73 9.57 -29.75
C VAL A 483 -5.96 10.31 -31.07
N SER A 484 -7.21 10.31 -31.52
CA SER A 484 -7.64 11.04 -32.71
C SER A 484 -8.45 12.27 -32.32
N LYS A 485 -8.16 13.41 -32.94
CA LYS A 485 -8.75 14.72 -32.63
C LYS A 485 -9.45 15.30 -33.85
N PHE A 486 -10.68 15.74 -33.70
CA PHE A 486 -11.52 16.28 -34.78
C PHE A 486 -12.22 17.55 -34.31
N PHE A 487 -12.63 18.41 -35.26
CA PHE A 487 -13.40 19.63 -35.03
C PHE A 487 -12.75 20.58 -34.00
N ASP A 488 -11.50 20.95 -34.23
CA ASP A 488 -10.72 21.79 -33.34
C ASP A 488 -10.63 21.24 -31.91
N ASP A 489 -10.40 19.93 -31.82
CA ASP A 489 -10.23 19.19 -30.56
C ASP A 489 -11.53 19.05 -29.72
N LYS A 490 -12.70 19.39 -30.27
CA LYS A 490 -14.00 19.23 -29.60
C LYS A 490 -14.46 17.79 -29.54
N PHE A 491 -14.08 16.97 -30.52
CA PHE A 491 -14.40 15.55 -30.58
C PHE A 491 -13.09 14.75 -30.63
N ARG A 492 -12.95 13.81 -29.70
CA ARG A 492 -11.78 12.94 -29.59
C ARG A 492 -12.20 11.49 -29.53
N VAL A 493 -11.51 10.64 -30.27
CA VAL A 493 -11.63 9.18 -30.15
C VAL A 493 -10.31 8.66 -29.59
N LYS A 494 -10.41 7.86 -28.54
CA LYS A 494 -9.26 7.23 -27.89
C LYS A 494 -9.43 5.73 -27.87
N ALA A 495 -8.35 5.03 -28.15
CA ALA A 495 -8.29 3.57 -28.07
C ALA A 495 -6.97 3.18 -27.41
N ASP A 496 -7.00 2.20 -26.54
CA ASP A 496 -5.78 1.58 -26.01
C ASP A 496 -5.92 0.07 -25.95
N PHE A 497 -4.78 -0.59 -26.13
CA PHE A 497 -4.61 -2.02 -25.98
C PHE A 497 -3.44 -2.29 -25.08
N THR A 498 -3.68 -3.08 -24.05
CA THR A 498 -2.66 -3.51 -23.08
C THR A 498 -2.49 -5.02 -23.11
N TYR A 499 -1.25 -5.45 -23.13
CA TYR A 499 -0.82 -6.82 -22.87
C TYR A 499 0.08 -6.85 -21.65
N GLN A 500 -0.20 -7.74 -20.68
CA GLN A 500 0.61 -7.97 -19.50
C GLN A 500 0.87 -9.46 -19.33
N LEU A 501 2.13 -9.79 -19.08
CA LEU A 501 2.60 -11.11 -18.68
C LEU A 501 3.16 -11.01 -17.27
N THR A 502 2.61 -11.79 -16.36
CA THR A 502 3.12 -11.94 -14.99
C THR A 502 3.62 -13.35 -14.79
N ASP A 503 4.83 -13.48 -14.31
CA ASP A 503 5.52 -14.75 -14.08
C ASP A 503 6.04 -14.75 -12.63
N ASN A 504 5.49 -15.63 -11.78
CA ASN A 504 5.83 -15.73 -10.37
C ASN A 504 6.45 -17.10 -10.10
N GLY A 505 7.75 -17.12 -9.92
CA GLY A 505 8.51 -18.32 -9.58
C GLY A 505 8.79 -18.43 -8.10
N GLN A 506 8.63 -19.62 -7.53
CA GLN A 506 9.00 -19.95 -6.15
C GLN A 506 9.87 -21.20 -6.11
N LYS A 507 10.95 -21.14 -5.35
CA LYS A 507 11.75 -22.30 -4.97
C LYS A 507 11.83 -22.37 -3.46
N GLN A 508 11.43 -23.49 -2.87
CA GLN A 508 11.48 -23.73 -1.42
C GLN A 508 12.31 -24.98 -1.13
N ILE A 509 13.23 -24.85 -0.19
CA ILE A 509 14.05 -25.95 0.33
C ILE A 509 13.76 -26.08 1.82
N ARG A 510 13.47 -27.30 2.26
CA ARG A 510 13.31 -27.63 3.67
C ARG A 510 14.08 -28.92 3.97
N VAL A 511 14.98 -28.85 4.93
CA VAL A 511 15.77 -29.97 5.40
C VAL A 511 15.77 -30.03 6.94
N PRO A 512 15.86 -31.22 7.55
CA PRO A 512 15.95 -31.35 9.00
C PRO A 512 17.19 -30.65 9.56
N VAL A 513 17.04 -30.03 10.73
CA VAL A 513 18.14 -29.38 11.46
C VAL A 513 18.70 -30.32 12.51
N PRO A 514 20.02 -30.62 12.49
CA PRO A 514 20.63 -31.49 13.48
C PRO A 514 20.81 -30.80 14.83
N TYR A 515 20.64 -31.56 15.92
CA TYR A 515 20.93 -31.13 17.30
C TYR A 515 21.35 -32.29 18.16
N SER A 516 21.83 -32.03 19.37
CA SER A 516 22.19 -33.06 20.33
C SER A 516 21.65 -32.73 21.72
N VAL A 517 21.10 -33.74 22.38
CA VAL A 517 20.69 -33.69 23.80
C VAL A 517 21.66 -34.49 24.64
N THR A 518 22.27 -35.52 24.04
CA THR A 518 23.24 -36.44 24.65
C THR A 518 24.54 -36.32 23.87
N PRO A 519 25.71 -36.23 24.52
CA PRO A 519 27.00 -36.18 23.84
C PRO A 519 27.16 -37.30 22.81
N GLY A 520 27.55 -36.93 21.57
CA GLY A 520 27.79 -37.89 20.49
C GLY A 520 26.54 -38.50 19.86
N VAL A 521 25.29 -38.07 20.25
CA VAL A 521 24.05 -38.56 19.69
C VAL A 521 23.36 -37.41 18.94
N THR A 522 23.23 -37.55 17.61
CA THR A 522 22.56 -36.57 16.78
C THR A 522 21.07 -36.90 16.66
N ALA A 523 20.23 -35.95 17.00
CA ALA A 523 18.79 -35.92 16.73
C ALA A 523 18.48 -34.84 15.67
N TYR A 524 17.26 -34.83 15.16
CA TYR A 524 16.85 -33.89 14.12
C TYR A 524 15.46 -33.30 14.42
N VAL A 525 15.31 -32.02 14.17
CA VAL A 525 14.01 -31.33 14.12
C VAL A 525 13.57 -31.14 12.67
N GLY A 526 12.26 -31.17 12.42
CA GLY A 526 11.72 -30.98 11.07
C GLY A 526 11.89 -32.19 10.15
N THR A 527 11.97 -33.43 10.71
CA THR A 527 12.21 -34.67 9.96
C THR A 527 11.16 -34.97 8.89
N ALA A 528 9.91 -34.42 9.04
CA ALA A 528 8.86 -34.55 8.05
C ALA A 528 9.03 -33.61 6.85
N THR A 529 10.02 -32.70 6.85
CA THR A 529 10.15 -31.60 5.89
C THR A 529 11.41 -31.71 5.01
N ASN A 530 11.93 -32.88 4.74
CA ASN A 530 13.08 -33.06 3.84
C ASN A 530 12.61 -33.01 2.38
N ASP A 531 12.39 -31.80 1.81
CA ASP A 531 11.80 -31.62 0.49
C ASP A 531 12.30 -30.39 -0.28
N LEU A 532 12.15 -30.48 -1.60
CA LEU A 532 12.30 -29.38 -2.55
C LEU A 532 10.99 -29.16 -3.29
N LYS A 533 10.49 -27.92 -3.25
CA LYS A 533 9.31 -27.47 -3.98
C LYS A 533 9.69 -26.43 -5.01
N MET A 534 9.19 -26.60 -6.23
CA MET A 534 9.21 -25.59 -7.28
C MET A 534 7.77 -25.26 -7.68
N LEU A 535 7.48 -23.99 -7.87
CA LEU A 535 6.20 -23.48 -8.31
C LEU A 535 6.42 -22.39 -9.35
N ASP A 536 5.62 -22.43 -10.42
CA ASP A 536 5.60 -21.44 -11.47
C ASP A 536 4.14 -21.07 -11.77
N ASP A 537 3.81 -19.80 -11.57
CA ASP A 537 2.50 -19.22 -11.83
C ASP A 537 2.64 -18.21 -12.97
N GLN A 538 1.91 -18.42 -14.04
CA GLN A 538 1.88 -17.52 -15.17
C GLN A 538 0.50 -16.91 -15.34
N THR A 539 0.42 -15.58 -15.48
CA THR A 539 -0.82 -14.86 -15.77
C THR A 539 -0.64 -14.01 -17.03
N GLN A 540 -1.48 -14.25 -18.02
CA GLN A 540 -1.62 -13.40 -19.20
C GLN A 540 -2.88 -12.55 -19.06
N TYR A 541 -2.73 -11.24 -19.18
CA TYR A 541 -3.82 -10.28 -19.08
C TYR A 541 -3.83 -9.38 -20.30
N ILE A 542 -5.01 -9.19 -20.87
CA ILE A 542 -5.27 -8.24 -21.94
C ILE A 542 -6.39 -7.28 -21.53
N ALA A 543 -6.24 -6.02 -21.90
CA ALA A 543 -7.29 -5.02 -21.75
C ALA A 543 -7.35 -4.14 -23.00
N THR A 544 -8.56 -3.80 -23.41
CA THR A 544 -8.83 -2.88 -24.52
C THR A 544 -9.89 -1.90 -24.11
N ASN A 545 -9.64 -0.60 -24.31
CA ASN A 545 -10.59 0.46 -24.13
C ASN A 545 -10.75 1.22 -25.44
N VAL A 546 -11.98 1.50 -25.84
CA VAL A 546 -12.29 2.38 -26.96
C VAL A 546 -13.39 3.32 -26.53
N TYR A 547 -13.13 4.63 -26.61
CA TYR A 547 -14.13 5.61 -26.22
C TYR A 547 -14.00 6.91 -27.00
N ALA A 548 -15.13 7.59 -27.13
CA ALA A 548 -15.24 8.90 -27.74
C ALA A 548 -15.67 9.94 -26.71
N GLU A 549 -15.12 11.12 -26.80
CA GLU A 549 -15.51 12.26 -26.00
C GLU A 549 -15.81 13.46 -26.87
N TYR A 550 -16.90 14.17 -26.54
CA TYR A 550 -17.28 15.43 -27.15
C TYR A 550 -17.37 16.51 -26.06
N GLU A 551 -16.73 17.64 -26.28
CA GLU A 551 -16.71 18.75 -25.35
C GLU A 551 -16.97 20.05 -26.06
N SER A 552 -17.95 20.84 -25.57
CA SER A 552 -18.32 22.11 -26.21
C SER A 552 -18.87 23.11 -25.18
N ARG A 553 -18.66 24.38 -25.49
CA ARG A 553 -19.34 25.52 -24.84
C ARG A 553 -20.25 26.16 -25.84
N PHE A 554 -21.49 26.48 -25.44
CA PHE A 554 -22.48 27.11 -26.31
C PHE A 554 -23.34 28.10 -25.53
N GLY A 555 -23.82 29.12 -26.21
CA GLY A 555 -24.57 30.20 -25.61
C GLY A 555 -23.85 30.90 -24.44
N GLU A 556 -24.58 31.60 -23.62
CA GLU A 556 -24.05 32.28 -22.44
C GLU A 556 -23.97 31.33 -21.24
N GLY A 557 -22.80 30.75 -21.07
CA GLY A 557 -22.44 29.97 -19.84
C GLY A 557 -22.83 28.51 -19.82
N HIS A 558 -23.17 27.90 -20.95
CA HIS A 558 -23.44 26.47 -21.06
C HIS A 558 -22.14 25.69 -21.41
N TYR A 559 -21.81 24.73 -20.62
CA TYR A 559 -20.72 23.76 -20.90
C TYR A 559 -21.27 22.34 -20.89
N PHE A 560 -20.97 21.57 -21.90
CA PHE A 560 -21.40 20.20 -22.05
C PHE A 560 -20.21 19.32 -22.44
N LYS A 561 -20.07 18.18 -21.77
CA LYS A 561 -19.12 17.13 -22.12
C LYS A 561 -19.82 15.78 -22.07
N ALA A 562 -19.72 15.03 -23.16
CA ALA A 562 -20.23 13.66 -23.26
C ALA A 562 -19.09 12.71 -23.54
N LEU A 563 -19.13 11.54 -22.92
CA LEU A 563 -18.20 10.44 -23.14
C LEU A 563 -19.01 9.16 -23.26
N ALA A 564 -18.68 8.33 -24.25
CA ALA A 564 -19.24 6.98 -24.39
C ALA A 564 -18.14 6.02 -24.86
N GLY A 565 -18.15 4.82 -24.36
CA GLY A 565 -17.08 3.86 -24.66
C GLY A 565 -17.40 2.43 -24.32
N PHE A 566 -16.42 1.61 -24.62
CA PHE A 566 -16.43 0.17 -24.50
C PHE A 566 -15.11 -0.28 -23.88
N ASN A 567 -15.19 -1.28 -23.00
CA ASN A 567 -14.05 -1.90 -22.34
C ASN A 567 -14.14 -3.42 -22.43
N TYR A 568 -13.03 -4.08 -22.69
CA TYR A 568 -12.90 -5.54 -22.66
C TYR A 568 -11.65 -5.90 -21.90
N GLU A 569 -11.74 -6.87 -20.98
CA GLU A 569 -10.64 -7.42 -20.21
C GLU A 569 -10.70 -8.95 -20.18
N GLN A 570 -9.55 -9.60 -20.23
CA GLN A 570 -9.42 -11.04 -20.09
C GLN A 570 -8.15 -11.37 -19.31
N SER A 571 -8.25 -12.34 -18.41
CA SER A 571 -7.12 -12.93 -17.70
C SER A 571 -7.10 -14.44 -17.89
N VAL A 572 -5.92 -14.99 -18.12
CA VAL A 572 -5.65 -16.43 -18.17
C VAL A 572 -4.51 -16.72 -17.19
N PHE A 573 -4.81 -17.50 -16.18
CA PHE A 573 -3.87 -17.95 -15.17
C PHE A 573 -3.55 -19.43 -15.36
N GLN A 574 -2.27 -19.77 -15.21
CA GLN A 574 -1.78 -21.15 -15.21
C GLN A 574 -0.81 -21.35 -14.05
N ARG A 575 -0.90 -22.50 -13.41
CA ARG A 575 0.00 -22.92 -12.34
C ARG A 575 0.63 -24.27 -12.64
N SER A 576 1.90 -24.40 -12.37
CA SER A 576 2.64 -25.65 -12.35
C SER A 576 3.47 -25.70 -11.05
N SER A 577 3.30 -26.78 -10.27
CA SER A 577 4.07 -26.97 -9.04
C SER A 577 4.45 -28.42 -8.84
N VAL A 578 5.71 -28.64 -8.44
CA VAL A 578 6.24 -29.95 -8.08
C VAL A 578 6.93 -29.83 -6.72
N MET A 579 6.64 -30.77 -5.84
CA MET A 579 7.37 -30.96 -4.58
C MET A 579 7.80 -32.43 -4.50
N ARG A 580 9.05 -32.66 -4.15
CA ARG A 580 9.60 -33.99 -3.94
C ARG A 580 10.41 -34.04 -2.67
N ASN A 581 10.20 -35.09 -1.88
CA ASN A 581 10.98 -35.32 -0.64
C ASN A 581 12.25 -36.13 -0.89
N GLY A 582 13.04 -36.34 0.18
CA GLY A 582 14.22 -37.17 0.17
C GLY A 582 15.42 -36.56 -0.54
N LEU A 583 15.71 -35.29 -0.21
CA LEU A 583 16.95 -34.64 -0.63
C LEU A 583 18.15 -35.45 -0.13
N ILE A 584 19.07 -35.80 -1.03
CA ILE A 584 20.25 -36.65 -0.72
C ILE A 584 21.30 -35.94 0.12
N TYR A 585 21.27 -34.58 0.11
CA TYR A 585 22.08 -33.73 0.99
C TYR A 585 21.41 -32.34 1.12
N ALA A 586 21.75 -31.63 2.17
CA ALA A 586 21.09 -30.38 2.55
C ALA A 586 21.21 -29.22 1.51
N ASP A 587 22.25 -29.26 0.68
CA ASP A 587 22.49 -28.30 -0.39
C ASP A 587 21.94 -28.72 -1.76
N ALA A 588 21.14 -29.78 -1.82
CA ALA A 588 20.51 -30.23 -3.06
C ALA A 588 19.52 -29.17 -3.57
N THR A 589 19.77 -28.67 -4.76
CA THR A 589 18.97 -27.59 -5.37
C THR A 589 18.19 -28.00 -6.60
N ASP A 590 18.27 -29.28 -6.98
CA ASP A 590 17.63 -29.89 -8.16
C ASP A 590 16.68 -31.01 -7.75
N LEU A 591 15.52 -31.09 -8.38
CA LEU A 591 14.53 -32.16 -8.15
C LEU A 591 15.06 -33.57 -8.44
N ASN A 592 16.05 -33.69 -9.30
CA ASN A 592 16.73 -34.96 -9.54
C ASN A 592 17.57 -35.48 -8.35
N LEU A 593 17.90 -34.57 -7.43
CA LEU A 593 18.62 -34.88 -6.19
C LEU A 593 17.68 -35.15 -5.00
N ALA A 594 16.37 -35.18 -5.23
CA ALA A 594 15.35 -35.58 -4.29
C ALA A 594 14.85 -36.95 -4.65
N LEU A 595 15.30 -38.00 -3.94
CA LEU A 595 15.09 -39.42 -4.34
C LEU A 595 13.93 -40.07 -3.60
N GLY A 596 13.21 -39.36 -2.73
CA GLY A 596 12.06 -39.89 -2.02
C GLY A 596 10.91 -40.22 -2.95
N GLN A 597 10.04 -41.11 -2.50
CA GLN A 597 8.88 -41.57 -3.27
C GLN A 597 7.67 -40.63 -3.17
N ASN A 598 7.69 -39.70 -2.20
CA ASN A 598 6.58 -38.76 -2.06
C ASN A 598 6.78 -37.60 -3.01
N ILE A 599 6.03 -37.63 -4.13
CA ILE A 599 6.00 -36.60 -5.15
C ILE A 599 4.61 -35.98 -5.14
N THR A 600 4.54 -34.69 -4.91
CA THR A 600 3.28 -33.91 -4.99
C THR A 600 3.36 -32.98 -6.18
N THR A 601 2.39 -33.09 -7.07
CA THR A 601 2.22 -32.18 -8.20
C THR A 601 0.92 -31.40 -8.03
N ASN A 602 0.91 -30.13 -8.40
CA ASN A 602 -0.29 -29.32 -8.40
C ASN A 602 -0.31 -28.46 -9.68
N GLY A 603 -1.44 -28.48 -10.37
CA GLY A 603 -1.72 -27.65 -11.54
C GLY A 603 -2.90 -26.75 -11.27
N GLY A 604 -2.98 -25.65 -12.00
CA GLY A 604 -4.11 -24.75 -11.93
C GLY A 604 -4.35 -24.09 -13.29
N TYR A 605 -5.61 -23.87 -13.62
CA TYR A 605 -6.02 -23.09 -14.78
C TYR A 605 -7.25 -22.28 -14.45
N GLU A 606 -7.18 -20.98 -14.70
CA GLU A 606 -8.31 -20.07 -14.53
C GLU A 606 -8.39 -19.11 -15.70
N LYS A 607 -9.59 -18.91 -16.22
CA LYS A 607 -9.86 -17.91 -17.26
C LYS A 607 -11.12 -17.15 -16.94
N TRP A 608 -11.04 -15.82 -17.02
CA TRP A 608 -12.21 -14.96 -16.93
C TRP A 608 -12.12 -13.79 -17.92
N ALA A 609 -13.27 -13.23 -18.23
CA ALA A 609 -13.40 -12.04 -19.06
C ALA A 609 -14.51 -11.13 -18.53
N ILE A 610 -14.31 -9.84 -18.70
CA ILE A 610 -15.28 -8.77 -18.39
C ILE A 610 -15.44 -7.91 -19.64
N LEU A 611 -16.67 -7.51 -19.90
CA LEU A 611 -17.08 -6.69 -21.03
C LEU A 611 -17.98 -5.57 -20.49
N GLY A 612 -17.75 -4.31 -20.85
CA GLY A 612 -18.58 -3.22 -20.38
C GLY A 612 -18.77 -2.10 -21.40
N GLY A 613 -20.00 -1.64 -21.55
CA GLY A 613 -20.33 -0.40 -22.25
C GLY A 613 -20.64 0.69 -21.23
N PHE A 614 -20.12 1.90 -21.41
CA PHE A 614 -20.25 2.99 -20.45
C PHE A 614 -20.48 4.36 -21.11
N TYR A 615 -21.12 5.27 -20.36
CA TYR A 615 -21.25 6.66 -20.74
C TYR A 615 -21.14 7.59 -19.55
N ARG A 616 -20.76 8.84 -19.82
CA ARG A 616 -20.75 9.96 -18.86
C ARG A 616 -21.21 11.22 -19.55
N LEU A 617 -22.13 11.92 -18.93
CA LEU A 617 -22.63 13.22 -19.38
C LEU A 617 -22.37 14.24 -18.28
N ASN A 618 -21.63 15.29 -18.59
CA ASN A 618 -21.38 16.42 -17.70
C ASN A 618 -22.03 17.67 -18.28
N TYR A 619 -22.78 18.38 -17.45
CA TYR A 619 -23.38 19.66 -17.81
C TYR A 619 -23.09 20.68 -16.73
N THR A 620 -22.68 21.87 -17.15
CA THR A 620 -22.44 22.99 -16.24
C THR A 620 -23.13 24.26 -16.80
N TYR A 621 -23.88 24.95 -15.94
CA TYR A 621 -24.53 26.20 -16.30
C TYR A 621 -23.95 27.36 -15.49
N LYS A 622 -23.39 28.36 -16.20
CA LYS A 622 -22.78 29.59 -15.64
C LYS A 622 -21.74 29.33 -14.54
N ASP A 623 -21.05 28.17 -14.59
CA ASP A 623 -20.12 27.70 -13.54
C ASP A 623 -20.74 27.67 -12.12
N ARG A 624 -22.10 27.60 -12.02
CA ARG A 624 -22.87 27.57 -10.78
C ARG A 624 -23.49 26.20 -10.49
N TYR A 625 -24.19 25.67 -11.47
CA TYR A 625 -24.92 24.42 -11.39
C TYR A 625 -24.15 23.35 -12.18
N LEU A 626 -23.82 22.29 -11.52
CA LEU A 626 -23.04 21.17 -12.05
C LEU A 626 -23.93 19.94 -12.00
N LEU A 627 -23.98 19.16 -13.07
CA LEU A 627 -24.69 17.90 -13.15
C LEU A 627 -23.80 16.88 -13.86
N GLU A 628 -23.68 15.70 -13.28
CA GLU A 628 -23.04 14.56 -13.93
C GLU A 628 -23.97 13.34 -13.87
N VAL A 629 -24.13 12.66 -15.00
CA VAL A 629 -24.89 11.40 -15.12
C VAL A 629 -23.98 10.36 -15.73
N ASN A 630 -23.81 9.24 -15.06
CA ASN A 630 -23.01 8.11 -15.52
C ASN A 630 -23.86 6.85 -15.58
N GLY A 631 -23.52 5.96 -16.48
CA GLY A 631 -24.06 4.62 -16.50
C GLY A 631 -23.12 3.65 -17.14
N ARG A 632 -23.15 2.41 -16.67
CA ARG A 632 -22.35 1.31 -17.20
C ARG A 632 -23.14 0.00 -17.21
N TYR A 633 -23.04 -0.71 -18.31
CA TYR A 633 -23.61 -2.04 -18.48
C TYR A 633 -22.48 -3.05 -18.59
N ASP A 634 -22.30 -3.88 -17.57
CA ASP A 634 -21.21 -4.84 -17.45
C ASP A 634 -21.68 -6.27 -17.59
N GLY A 635 -20.86 -7.10 -18.24
CA GLY A 635 -21.00 -8.55 -18.29
C GLY A 635 -19.74 -9.23 -17.79
N SER A 636 -19.87 -10.26 -16.95
CA SER A 636 -18.75 -11.06 -16.45
C SER A 636 -18.95 -12.55 -16.71
N SER A 637 -17.92 -13.21 -17.23
CA SER A 637 -17.94 -14.65 -17.47
C SER A 637 -17.98 -15.50 -16.18
N LYS A 638 -17.83 -14.86 -15.01
CA LYS A 638 -17.88 -15.52 -13.71
C LYS A 638 -19.30 -15.86 -13.26
N PHE A 639 -20.32 -15.27 -13.90
CA PHE A 639 -21.74 -15.53 -13.63
C PHE A 639 -22.39 -16.45 -14.65
N PRO A 640 -23.46 -17.16 -14.29
CA PRO A 640 -24.26 -17.93 -15.22
C PRO A 640 -24.87 -17.03 -16.30
N SER A 641 -25.27 -17.60 -17.43
CA SER A 641 -25.67 -16.86 -18.64
C SER A 641 -26.81 -15.87 -18.42
N ASP A 642 -27.76 -16.21 -17.56
CA ASP A 642 -28.98 -15.46 -17.23
C ASP A 642 -28.71 -14.32 -16.20
N GLN A 643 -27.60 -14.38 -15.43
CA GLN A 643 -27.20 -13.40 -14.42
C GLN A 643 -25.90 -12.66 -14.79
N ARG A 644 -25.43 -12.82 -16.01
CA ARG A 644 -24.11 -12.33 -16.46
C ARG A 644 -24.02 -10.83 -16.55
N TYR A 645 -25.11 -10.15 -16.91
CA TYR A 645 -25.13 -8.73 -17.23
C TYR A 645 -25.90 -7.93 -16.18
N ALA A 646 -25.36 -6.74 -15.82
CA ALA A 646 -26.01 -5.81 -14.91
C ALA A 646 -25.75 -4.35 -15.31
N PHE A 647 -26.72 -3.46 -14.99
CA PHE A 647 -26.62 -2.03 -15.24
C PHE A 647 -26.42 -1.23 -13.95
N PHE A 648 -25.46 -0.31 -13.96
CA PHE A 648 -25.04 0.46 -12.79
C PHE A 648 -25.13 1.96 -13.09
N PRO A 649 -26.25 2.63 -12.73
CA PRO A 649 -26.45 4.05 -12.92
C PRO A 649 -25.90 4.88 -11.75
N SER A 650 -25.51 6.13 -12.04
CA SER A 650 -25.24 7.13 -11.01
C SER A 650 -25.55 8.55 -11.49
N VAL A 651 -25.86 9.42 -10.54
CA VAL A 651 -26.07 10.84 -10.75
C VAL A 651 -25.43 11.63 -9.63
N SER A 652 -24.82 12.77 -9.98
CA SER A 652 -24.32 13.71 -8.99
C SER A 652 -24.57 15.15 -9.42
N ALA A 653 -24.79 16.02 -8.44
CA ALA A 653 -25.03 17.44 -8.64
C ALA A 653 -24.14 18.28 -7.74
N GLY A 654 -23.78 19.46 -8.22
CA GLY A 654 -23.02 20.45 -7.47
C GLY A 654 -23.63 21.84 -7.63
N TRP A 655 -23.66 22.56 -6.53
CA TRP A 655 -24.10 23.96 -6.53
C TRP A 655 -23.02 24.85 -5.93
N ARG A 656 -22.49 25.76 -6.74
CA ARG A 656 -21.51 26.77 -6.31
C ARG A 656 -22.24 27.99 -5.79
N LEU A 657 -22.54 27.97 -4.52
CA LEU A 657 -23.32 29.01 -3.81
C LEU A 657 -22.64 30.38 -3.90
N SER A 658 -21.32 30.43 -3.82
CA SER A 658 -20.50 31.63 -3.93
C SER A 658 -20.57 32.35 -5.29
N LYS A 659 -21.11 31.70 -6.34
CA LYS A 659 -21.28 32.27 -7.68
C LYS A 659 -22.68 32.80 -7.94
N GLU A 660 -23.59 32.73 -6.97
CA GLU A 660 -24.92 33.23 -7.07
C GLU A 660 -25.01 34.75 -7.00
N SER A 661 -26.01 35.33 -7.66
CA SER A 661 -26.20 36.80 -7.68
C SER A 661 -26.58 37.41 -6.31
N PHE A 662 -27.11 36.62 -5.42
CA PHE A 662 -27.42 37.00 -4.04
C PHE A 662 -26.23 36.92 -3.08
N TRP A 663 -25.11 36.36 -3.53
CA TRP A 663 -23.90 36.19 -2.72
C TRP A 663 -23.07 37.47 -2.71
N HIS A 664 -23.19 38.27 -1.67
CA HIS A 664 -22.50 39.55 -1.56
C HIS A 664 -21.30 39.53 -0.60
N VAL A 665 -20.83 38.34 -0.22
CA VAL A 665 -19.64 38.21 0.65
C VAL A 665 -18.38 38.50 -0.16
N ASP A 666 -17.45 39.24 0.45
CA ASP A 666 -16.17 39.56 -0.17
C ASP A 666 -15.43 38.24 -0.61
N PRO A 667 -15.10 38.09 -1.90
CA PRO A 667 -14.34 36.93 -2.40
C PRO A 667 -12.97 36.78 -1.74
N ALA A 668 -12.39 37.83 -1.16
CA ALA A 668 -11.16 37.76 -0.38
C ALA A 668 -11.37 37.03 0.95
N LEU A 669 -12.57 37.10 1.53
CA LEU A 669 -12.91 36.36 2.76
C LEU A 669 -13.44 34.97 2.45
N ILE A 670 -14.47 34.86 1.59
CA ILE A 670 -15.02 33.58 1.14
C ILE A 670 -14.82 33.45 -0.37
N THR A 671 -13.79 32.69 -0.75
CA THR A 671 -13.38 32.58 -2.15
C THR A 671 -14.30 31.65 -2.94
N ASP A 672 -14.72 30.54 -2.37
CA ASP A 672 -15.66 29.59 -2.99
C ASP A 672 -16.42 28.80 -1.93
N VAL A 673 -17.70 28.51 -2.19
CA VAL A 673 -18.54 27.58 -1.43
C VAL A 673 -19.31 26.73 -2.42
N LYS A 674 -19.07 25.39 -2.33
CA LYS A 674 -19.74 24.41 -3.19
C LYS A 674 -20.38 23.31 -2.34
N ILE A 675 -21.66 23.02 -2.58
CA ILE A 675 -22.39 21.90 -2.02
C ILE A 675 -22.48 20.81 -3.09
N ARG A 676 -22.29 19.56 -2.71
CA ARG A 676 -22.32 18.41 -3.59
C ARG A 676 -23.27 17.35 -3.05
N ALA A 677 -23.96 16.65 -3.95
CA ALA A 677 -24.76 15.50 -3.62
C ALA A 677 -24.59 14.43 -4.70
N SER A 678 -24.48 13.16 -4.29
CA SER A 678 -24.40 12.06 -5.24
C SER A 678 -25.25 10.87 -4.80
N TYR A 679 -25.76 10.12 -5.79
CA TYR A 679 -26.46 8.86 -5.64
C TYR A 679 -26.04 7.92 -6.76
N GLY A 680 -25.64 6.69 -6.43
CA GLY A 680 -25.27 5.74 -7.46
C GLY A 680 -25.13 4.32 -6.94
N SER A 681 -25.22 3.37 -7.86
CA SER A 681 -25.08 1.95 -7.58
C SER A 681 -23.94 1.36 -8.38
N LEU A 682 -23.20 0.43 -7.77
CA LEU A 682 -22.10 -0.31 -8.37
C LEU A 682 -22.28 -1.80 -8.06
N GLY A 683 -21.91 -2.65 -9.02
CA GLY A 683 -21.92 -4.10 -8.81
C GLY A 683 -20.57 -4.60 -8.30
N ASN A 684 -20.60 -5.65 -7.51
CA ASN A 684 -19.41 -6.44 -7.21
C ASN A 684 -19.50 -7.83 -7.84
N GLY A 685 -18.57 -8.12 -8.74
CA GLY A 685 -18.43 -9.42 -9.40
C GLY A 685 -17.22 -10.22 -8.89
N ASN A 686 -16.70 -9.90 -7.71
CA ASN A 686 -15.55 -10.61 -7.13
C ASN A 686 -15.96 -11.95 -6.55
N ILE A 687 -16.30 -12.89 -7.42
CA ILE A 687 -16.56 -14.29 -7.10
C ILE A 687 -15.50 -15.17 -7.77
N ASN A 688 -15.34 -16.39 -7.26
CA ASN A 688 -14.45 -17.36 -7.88
C ASN A 688 -14.94 -17.72 -9.29
N SER A 689 -14.00 -17.85 -10.23
CA SER A 689 -14.34 -18.37 -11.57
C SER A 689 -14.97 -19.77 -11.47
N TYR A 690 -15.95 -20.01 -12.31
CA TYR A 690 -16.68 -21.30 -12.36
C TYR A 690 -17.47 -21.63 -11.08
N ALA A 691 -17.82 -20.65 -10.22
CA ALA A 691 -18.63 -20.88 -9.02
C ALA A 691 -20.03 -21.43 -9.32
N PHE A 692 -20.54 -21.22 -10.54
CA PHE A 692 -21.82 -21.68 -11.03
C PHE A 692 -21.76 -23.04 -11.74
N GLN A 693 -20.60 -23.71 -11.73
CA GLN A 693 -20.39 -25.02 -12.35
C GLN A 693 -20.24 -26.10 -11.29
N GLU A 694 -20.88 -27.24 -11.55
CA GLU A 694 -20.68 -28.43 -10.72
C GLU A 694 -19.28 -29.00 -10.95
N LYS A 695 -18.57 -29.27 -9.86
CA LYS A 695 -17.19 -29.74 -9.88
C LYS A 695 -17.02 -30.95 -8.98
N PHE A 696 -16.28 -31.93 -9.47
CA PHE A 696 -15.81 -33.07 -8.68
C PHE A 696 -14.35 -32.89 -8.35
N ALA A 697 -13.99 -32.98 -7.07
CA ALA A 697 -12.58 -33.07 -6.71
C ALA A 697 -12.13 -34.53 -6.87
N ILE A 698 -11.03 -34.74 -7.58
CA ILE A 698 -10.37 -36.05 -7.68
C ILE A 698 -9.21 -36.05 -6.70
N THR A 699 -9.24 -36.95 -5.73
CA THR A 699 -8.23 -37.09 -4.70
C THR A 699 -7.74 -38.54 -4.62
N GLN A 700 -6.51 -38.72 -4.11
CA GLN A 700 -6.02 -40.03 -3.77
C GLN A 700 -6.60 -40.45 -2.42
N SER A 701 -7.18 -41.63 -2.33
CA SER A 701 -7.75 -42.15 -1.08
C SER A 701 -6.69 -42.20 0.03
N GLY A 702 -7.06 -41.85 1.24
CA GLY A 702 -6.24 -42.07 2.44
C GLY A 702 -6.13 -43.56 2.81
N ARG A 703 -6.96 -44.41 2.22
CA ARG A 703 -7.00 -45.88 2.48
C ARG A 703 -6.25 -46.65 1.41
N ILE A 704 -5.54 -47.66 1.85
CA ILE A 704 -4.83 -48.60 0.92
C ILE A 704 -5.79 -49.75 0.63
N LEU A 705 -6.07 -49.99 -0.65
CA LEU A 705 -6.83 -51.16 -1.14
C LEU A 705 -5.92 -51.96 -2.08
N ASN A 706 -5.74 -53.24 -1.78
CA ASN A 706 -4.86 -54.11 -2.59
C ASN A 706 -3.44 -53.55 -2.82
N GLY A 707 -2.85 -52.90 -1.80
CA GLY A 707 -1.50 -52.37 -1.89
C GLY A 707 -1.36 -51.00 -2.58
N ILE A 708 -2.45 -50.41 -3.08
CA ILE A 708 -2.45 -49.11 -3.73
C ILE A 708 -3.44 -48.15 -3.05
N ARG A 709 -3.19 -46.85 -3.19
CA ARG A 709 -4.14 -45.79 -2.86
C ARG A 709 -4.95 -45.44 -4.12
N PRO A 710 -6.19 -45.91 -4.22
CA PRO A 710 -7.00 -45.62 -5.42
C PRO A 710 -7.36 -44.14 -5.50
N GLN A 711 -7.58 -43.64 -6.71
CA GLN A 711 -8.21 -42.34 -6.90
C GLN A 711 -9.68 -42.46 -6.55
N GLN A 712 -10.21 -41.42 -5.94
CA GLN A 712 -11.63 -41.28 -5.60
C GLN A 712 -12.12 -39.90 -6.00
N THR A 713 -13.39 -39.80 -6.37
CA THR A 713 -14.07 -38.52 -6.56
C THR A 713 -14.79 -38.11 -5.26
N SER A 714 -14.74 -36.85 -4.92
CA SER A 714 -15.61 -36.29 -3.90
C SER A 714 -17.06 -36.17 -4.42
N GLN A 715 -18.01 -35.95 -3.49
CA GLN A 715 -19.31 -35.44 -3.92
C GLN A 715 -19.15 -34.09 -4.63
N PRO A 716 -19.99 -33.79 -5.63
CA PRO A 716 -19.97 -32.50 -6.29
C PRO A 716 -20.32 -31.38 -5.30
N ASN A 717 -19.80 -30.19 -5.52
CA ASN A 717 -20.24 -29.02 -4.79
C ASN A 717 -21.70 -28.71 -5.12
N VAL A 718 -22.46 -28.30 -4.11
CA VAL A 718 -23.82 -27.78 -4.31
C VAL A 718 -23.76 -26.42 -4.96
N LEU A 719 -24.48 -26.25 -6.06
CA LEU A 719 -24.50 -24.97 -6.76
C LEU A 719 -25.38 -23.96 -5.99
N PRO A 720 -24.94 -22.71 -5.90
CA PRO A 720 -25.73 -21.65 -5.30
C PRO A 720 -26.99 -21.39 -6.14
N ALA A 721 -28.15 -21.33 -5.49
CA ALA A 721 -29.36 -20.90 -6.13
C ALA A 721 -29.30 -19.39 -6.37
N GLY A 722 -29.49 -18.95 -7.62
CA GLY A 722 -29.66 -17.55 -7.97
C GLY A 722 -28.37 -16.71 -7.73
N LEU A 723 -27.20 -17.24 -8.10
CA LEU A 723 -25.94 -16.50 -8.04
C LEU A 723 -26.00 -15.24 -8.91
N THR A 724 -25.98 -14.06 -8.28
CA THR A 724 -26.07 -12.73 -8.92
C THR A 724 -25.06 -11.74 -8.35
N TRP A 725 -25.02 -10.56 -8.94
CA TRP A 725 -24.16 -9.46 -8.54
C TRP A 725 -24.51 -8.95 -7.12
N GLU A 726 -23.50 -8.74 -6.30
CA GLU A 726 -23.66 -7.89 -5.13
C GLU A 726 -23.81 -6.44 -5.59
N THR A 727 -24.73 -5.70 -4.98
CA THR A 727 -25.00 -4.30 -5.34
C THR A 727 -24.67 -3.36 -4.21
N SER A 728 -23.71 -2.44 -4.43
CA SER A 728 -23.35 -1.39 -3.48
C SER A 728 -23.92 -0.05 -3.92
N THR A 729 -24.88 0.48 -3.17
CA THR A 729 -25.52 1.79 -3.41
C THR A 729 -25.01 2.80 -2.40
N THR A 730 -24.51 3.94 -2.87
CA THR A 730 -23.99 5.03 -2.03
C THR A 730 -24.79 6.31 -2.23
N GLN A 731 -25.14 6.95 -1.12
CA GLN A 731 -25.64 8.32 -1.03
C GLN A 731 -24.54 9.14 -0.34
N ASP A 732 -24.22 10.29 -0.90
CA ASP A 732 -23.17 11.17 -0.38
C ASP A 732 -23.61 12.63 -0.44
N LEU A 733 -23.32 13.37 0.62
CA LEU A 733 -23.52 14.82 0.71
C LEU A 733 -22.19 15.46 1.12
N GLY A 734 -21.67 16.33 0.28
CA GLY A 734 -20.39 16.98 0.48
C GLY A 734 -20.46 18.51 0.46
N ILE A 735 -19.49 19.12 1.13
CA ILE A 735 -19.28 20.58 1.13
C ILE A 735 -17.81 20.90 0.94
N ASP A 736 -17.52 21.85 0.04
CA ASP A 736 -16.18 22.39 -0.18
C ASP A 736 -16.23 23.90 0.09
N ILE A 737 -15.37 24.39 0.97
CA ILE A 737 -15.28 25.80 1.35
C ILE A 737 -13.84 26.29 1.20
N SER A 738 -13.63 27.35 0.46
CA SER A 738 -12.34 28.04 0.32
C SER A 738 -12.45 29.45 0.87
N LEU A 739 -11.56 29.78 1.81
CA LEU A 739 -11.54 31.05 2.53
C LEU A 739 -10.20 31.76 2.34
N LEU A 740 -10.19 33.09 2.57
CA LEU A 740 -8.98 33.92 2.64
C LEU A 740 -8.09 33.79 1.40
N ASN A 741 -8.67 33.93 0.21
CA ASN A 741 -7.97 33.71 -1.06
C ASN A 741 -7.33 32.30 -1.16
N ASN A 742 -8.08 31.25 -0.78
CA ASN A 742 -7.66 29.84 -0.77
C ASN A 742 -6.55 29.51 0.25
N ARG A 743 -6.26 30.36 1.24
CA ARG A 743 -5.34 30.03 2.30
C ARG A 743 -5.91 28.96 3.22
N LEU A 744 -7.21 29.01 3.51
CA LEU A 744 -7.91 28.00 4.29
C LEU A 744 -8.91 27.26 3.38
N VAL A 745 -8.73 25.96 3.26
CA VAL A 745 -9.61 25.06 2.48
C VAL A 745 -10.20 24.02 3.41
N LEU A 746 -11.51 23.91 3.44
CA LEU A 746 -12.26 22.93 4.21
C LEU A 746 -13.01 22.02 3.24
N THR A 747 -12.97 20.72 3.47
CA THR A 747 -13.81 19.76 2.76
C THR A 747 -14.46 18.81 3.77
N GLY A 748 -15.71 18.43 3.51
CA GLY A 748 -16.41 17.48 4.35
C GLY A 748 -17.40 16.68 3.53
N ASP A 749 -17.53 15.39 3.84
CA ASP A 749 -18.48 14.46 3.24
C ASP A 749 -19.16 13.63 4.32
N ALA A 750 -20.45 13.37 4.18
CA ALA A 750 -21.22 12.44 4.98
C ALA A 750 -21.94 11.47 4.03
N TYR A 751 -21.83 10.18 4.31
CA TYR A 751 -22.32 9.17 3.38
C TYR A 751 -23.03 8.01 4.08
N VAL A 752 -23.93 7.39 3.30
CA VAL A 752 -24.56 6.12 3.62
C VAL A 752 -24.33 5.17 2.45
N ARG A 753 -23.75 4.03 2.70
CA ARG A 753 -23.56 2.96 1.72
C ARG A 753 -24.31 1.72 2.17
N LYS A 754 -25.13 1.16 1.29
CA LYS A 754 -25.84 -0.10 1.49
C LYS A 754 -25.35 -1.10 0.46
N THR A 755 -24.84 -2.25 0.89
CA THR A 755 -24.49 -3.37 0.03
C THR A 755 -25.51 -4.48 0.25
N THR A 756 -26.17 -4.90 -0.81
CA THR A 756 -27.20 -5.96 -0.81
C THR A 756 -26.73 -7.15 -1.60
N ASP A 757 -27.39 -8.27 -1.32
CA ASP A 757 -27.15 -9.53 -2.02
C ASP A 757 -25.71 -10.01 -1.97
N MET A 758 -25.02 -9.83 -0.81
CA MET A 758 -23.66 -10.29 -0.62
C MET A 758 -23.58 -11.81 -0.64
N PHE A 759 -22.58 -12.30 -1.36
CA PHE A 759 -22.34 -13.74 -1.57
C PHE A 759 -21.65 -14.35 -0.35
N THR A 760 -22.45 -14.94 0.56
CA THR A 760 -22.00 -15.49 1.84
C THR A 760 -22.38 -16.97 1.97
N VAL A 761 -21.86 -17.63 3.01
CA VAL A 761 -22.23 -19.02 3.36
C VAL A 761 -23.70 -19.06 3.74
N GLY A 762 -24.40 -20.11 3.30
CA GLY A 762 -25.80 -20.38 3.66
C GLY A 762 -25.97 -20.93 5.10
N GLN A 763 -27.16 -21.41 5.42
CA GLN A 763 -27.42 -22.09 6.70
C GLN A 763 -26.58 -23.35 6.82
N THR A 764 -26.05 -23.59 8.02
CA THR A 764 -25.35 -24.83 8.36
C THR A 764 -26.24 -26.03 8.06
N LEU A 765 -25.76 -26.91 7.21
CA LEU A 765 -26.42 -28.17 6.85
C LEU A 765 -26.06 -29.25 7.87
N PRO A 766 -26.95 -30.22 8.12
CA PRO A 766 -26.60 -31.39 8.94
C PRO A 766 -25.38 -32.13 8.37
N ALA A 767 -24.50 -32.60 9.23
CA ALA A 767 -23.27 -33.30 8.81
C ALA A 767 -23.50 -34.50 7.87
N VAL A 768 -24.66 -35.11 7.94
CA VAL A 768 -25.11 -36.21 7.08
C VAL A 768 -25.31 -35.78 5.62
N PHE A 769 -25.37 -34.48 5.33
CA PHE A 769 -25.47 -33.95 3.97
C PHE A 769 -24.18 -34.21 3.18
N GLY A 770 -23.04 -34.32 3.85
CA GLY A 770 -21.78 -34.81 3.30
C GLY A 770 -21.03 -33.86 2.36
N THR A 771 -21.47 -32.62 2.24
CA THR A 771 -20.77 -31.58 1.45
C THR A 771 -20.82 -30.24 2.17
N ASP A 772 -19.97 -29.31 1.74
CA ASP A 772 -19.92 -27.95 2.27
C ASP A 772 -21.21 -27.19 2.04
N VAL A 773 -21.51 -26.27 2.96
CA VAL A 773 -22.67 -25.38 2.84
C VAL A 773 -22.56 -24.51 1.60
N PRO A 774 -23.55 -24.50 0.70
CA PRO A 774 -23.49 -23.66 -0.49
C PRO A 774 -23.50 -22.19 -0.12
N LYS A 775 -22.71 -21.40 -0.82
CA LYS A 775 -22.77 -19.95 -0.76
C LYS A 775 -23.91 -19.42 -1.61
N GLY A 776 -24.44 -18.27 -1.25
CA GLY A 776 -25.48 -17.58 -2.01
C GLY A 776 -25.57 -16.09 -1.61
N ASN A 777 -26.49 -15.36 -2.20
CA ASN A 777 -26.70 -13.93 -1.94
C ASN A 777 -27.55 -13.72 -0.68
N TYR A 778 -26.99 -13.99 0.51
CA TYR A 778 -27.75 -14.10 1.78
C TYR A 778 -27.57 -12.91 2.73
N ALA A 779 -26.65 -11.97 2.49
CA ALA A 779 -26.33 -10.94 3.44
C ALA A 779 -26.48 -9.53 2.88
N ASP A 780 -26.85 -8.57 3.75
CA ASP A 780 -26.88 -7.13 3.49
C ASP A 780 -26.13 -6.37 4.58
N LEU A 781 -25.39 -5.33 4.18
CA LEU A 781 -24.59 -4.47 5.06
C LEU A 781 -24.94 -3.00 4.83
N LYS A 782 -24.97 -2.21 5.92
CA LYS A 782 -25.10 -0.76 5.85
C LYS A 782 -23.91 -0.10 6.55
N THR A 783 -23.21 0.77 5.84
CA THR A 783 -22.12 1.58 6.37
C THR A 783 -22.53 3.04 6.39
N ILE A 784 -22.41 3.68 7.55
CA ILE A 784 -22.60 5.14 7.73
C ILE A 784 -21.24 5.70 8.12
N GLY A 785 -20.84 6.79 7.49
CA GLY A 785 -19.58 7.44 7.82
C GLY A 785 -19.53 8.91 7.42
N TRP A 786 -18.46 9.54 7.85
CA TRP A 786 -18.14 10.92 7.51
C TRP A 786 -16.63 11.10 7.38
N GLU A 787 -16.23 12.13 6.67
CA GLU A 787 -14.83 12.54 6.55
C GLU A 787 -14.75 14.06 6.45
N GLY A 788 -13.69 14.62 7.01
CA GLY A 788 -13.42 16.06 6.93
C GLY A 788 -11.95 16.35 6.83
N SER A 789 -11.60 17.42 6.15
CA SER A 789 -10.23 17.92 6.08
C SER A 789 -10.17 19.43 6.15
N VAL A 790 -9.09 19.92 6.74
CA VAL A 790 -8.75 21.34 6.88
C VAL A 790 -7.32 21.51 6.38
N MET A 791 -7.11 22.42 5.45
CA MET A 791 -5.81 22.76 4.91
C MET A 791 -5.57 24.26 5.02
N TRP A 792 -4.56 24.63 5.78
CA TRP A 792 -4.06 26.00 5.87
C TRP A 792 -2.77 26.13 5.07
N ARG A 793 -2.64 27.18 4.26
CA ARG A 793 -1.44 27.54 3.51
C ARG A 793 -1.22 29.02 3.59
N ASP A 794 -0.03 29.44 3.94
CA ASP A 794 0.32 30.86 3.97
C ASP A 794 1.81 31.08 3.74
N GLN A 795 2.19 32.34 3.56
CA GLN A 795 3.58 32.77 3.39
C GLN A 795 3.83 34.10 4.06
N PHE A 796 5.04 34.29 4.55
CA PHE A 796 5.54 35.56 5.04
C PHE A 796 7.04 35.69 4.75
N LEU A 797 7.60 36.88 4.90
CA LEU A 797 9.01 37.11 4.63
C LEU A 797 9.87 36.88 5.88
N VAL A 798 10.91 36.04 5.74
CA VAL A 798 11.97 35.85 6.73
C VAL A 798 13.30 36.25 6.07
N ALA A 799 14.01 37.22 6.64
CA ALA A 799 15.24 37.79 6.07
C ALA A 799 15.09 38.15 4.58
N SER A 800 13.98 38.81 4.22
CA SER A 800 13.61 39.26 2.87
C SER A 800 13.41 38.12 1.86
N LYS A 801 13.27 36.86 2.30
CA LYS A 801 12.96 35.70 1.46
C LYS A 801 11.61 35.12 1.88
N PRO A 802 10.79 34.63 0.97
CA PRO A 802 9.51 34.05 1.32
C PRO A 802 9.70 32.75 2.12
N PHE A 803 8.98 32.66 3.22
CA PHE A 803 8.80 31.44 4.01
C PHE A 803 7.39 30.96 3.77
N HIS A 804 7.25 29.83 3.07
CA HIS A 804 5.96 29.18 2.81
C HIS A 804 5.74 28.10 3.87
N TYR A 805 4.50 27.98 4.35
CA TYR A 805 4.14 26.87 5.24
C TYR A 805 2.72 26.40 4.97
N ASN A 806 2.50 25.14 5.27
CA ASN A 806 1.19 24.52 5.22
C ASN A 806 0.96 23.61 6.43
N VAL A 807 -0.28 23.59 6.87
CA VAL A 807 -0.76 22.71 7.93
C VAL A 807 -2.04 22.06 7.46
N GLY A 808 -2.02 20.75 7.37
CA GLY A 808 -3.17 19.94 7.00
C GLY A 808 -3.63 19.07 8.18
N PHE A 809 -4.94 18.96 8.35
CA PHE A 809 -5.57 18.01 9.26
C PHE A 809 -6.73 17.34 8.54
N TRP A 810 -6.84 16.04 8.73
CA TRP A 810 -8.02 15.31 8.31
C TRP A 810 -8.44 14.28 9.36
N MET A 811 -9.74 14.01 9.40
CA MET A 811 -10.32 13.00 10.27
C MET A 811 -11.47 12.31 9.56
N SER A 812 -11.66 11.03 9.84
CA SER A 812 -12.75 10.24 9.28
C SER A 812 -13.20 9.16 10.26
N ASP A 813 -14.46 8.78 10.13
CA ASP A 813 -15.04 7.70 10.90
C ASP A 813 -16.12 6.98 10.11
N TYR A 814 -16.30 5.68 10.37
CA TYR A 814 -17.40 4.90 9.82
C TYR A 814 -17.84 3.79 10.78
N GLN A 815 -19.05 3.34 10.59
CA GLN A 815 -19.60 2.17 11.27
C GLN A 815 -20.43 1.35 10.29
N ALA A 816 -20.13 0.06 10.22
CA ALA A 816 -20.84 -0.89 9.38
C ALA A 816 -21.74 -1.78 10.25
N THR A 817 -23.02 -1.93 9.86
CA THR A 817 -24.03 -2.71 10.57
C THR A 817 -24.62 -3.74 9.63
N ILE A 818 -24.71 -4.97 10.05
CA ILE A 818 -25.34 -6.08 9.31
C ILE A 818 -26.85 -5.89 9.33
N LEU A 819 -27.46 -5.82 8.15
CA LEU A 819 -28.89 -5.69 8.01
C LEU A 819 -29.60 -7.05 7.85
N LYS A 820 -28.93 -7.96 7.15
CA LYS A 820 -29.43 -9.30 6.86
C LYS A 820 -28.29 -10.29 6.89
N TYR A 821 -28.48 -11.42 7.49
CA TYR A 821 -27.58 -12.57 7.43
C TYR A 821 -28.35 -13.86 7.70
N ASN A 822 -27.82 -14.98 7.23
CA ASN A 822 -28.51 -16.27 7.36
C ASN A 822 -28.20 -16.95 8.72
N ASN A 823 -28.55 -16.26 9.79
CA ASN A 823 -28.39 -16.70 11.20
C ASN A 823 -29.75 -16.59 11.91
N THR A 824 -30.61 -17.58 11.71
CA THR A 824 -32.01 -17.56 12.15
C THR A 824 -32.16 -17.37 13.65
N ASN A 825 -31.23 -17.89 14.44
CA ASN A 825 -31.27 -17.83 15.91
C ASN A 825 -30.42 -16.69 16.48
N ASN A 826 -29.84 -15.85 15.65
CA ASN A 826 -28.89 -14.79 16.05
C ASN A 826 -27.80 -15.30 17.00
N LYS A 827 -27.17 -16.43 16.67
CA LYS A 827 -26.03 -16.96 17.42
C LYS A 827 -24.81 -16.02 17.34
N LEU A 828 -24.15 -15.84 18.46
CA LEU A 828 -22.98 -14.97 18.60
C LEU A 828 -21.70 -15.56 17.96
N THR A 829 -21.73 -16.82 17.53
CA THR A 829 -20.63 -17.47 16.81
C THR A 829 -20.56 -17.10 15.33
N ASP A 830 -21.58 -16.40 14.84
CA ASP A 830 -21.68 -15.97 13.44
C ASP A 830 -22.30 -14.57 13.38
N TYR A 831 -22.23 -13.93 12.22
CA TYR A 831 -22.86 -12.63 12.01
C TYR A 831 -24.37 -12.67 12.24
N TYR A 832 -24.94 -11.60 12.80
CA TYR A 832 -26.37 -11.48 13.06
C TYR A 832 -26.90 -10.09 12.65
N PRO A 833 -28.18 -9.98 12.28
CA PRO A 833 -28.82 -8.70 11.98
C PRO A 833 -28.76 -7.73 13.18
N GLY A 834 -28.28 -6.51 12.93
CA GLY A 834 -28.05 -5.48 13.96
C GLY A 834 -26.62 -5.43 14.50
N GLU A 835 -25.79 -6.43 14.24
CA GLU A 835 -24.39 -6.45 14.64
C GLU A 835 -23.63 -5.29 13.99
N LYS A 836 -22.81 -4.59 14.78
CA LYS A 836 -21.80 -3.67 14.27
C LYS A 836 -20.51 -4.43 14.03
N LEU A 837 -20.02 -4.41 12.82
CA LEU A 837 -18.80 -5.15 12.48
C LEU A 837 -17.67 -4.87 13.47
N GLY A 838 -17.02 -5.93 13.90
CA GLY A 838 -15.91 -5.88 14.85
C GLY A 838 -16.31 -5.88 16.32
N GLU A 839 -17.61 -6.10 16.65
CA GLU A 839 -18.06 -6.28 18.03
C GLU A 839 -17.29 -7.42 18.70
N ILE A 840 -16.84 -7.19 19.92
CA ILE A 840 -16.16 -8.17 20.75
C ILE A 840 -17.09 -8.50 21.92
N TRP A 841 -17.59 -9.72 21.93
CA TRP A 841 -18.38 -10.27 23.05
C TRP A 841 -17.43 -10.93 24.05
N GLY A 842 -17.67 -10.69 25.33
CA GLY A 842 -16.85 -11.28 26.38
C GLY A 842 -17.43 -11.08 27.76
N TYR A 843 -16.82 -11.73 28.74
CA TYR A 843 -17.16 -11.60 30.14
C TYR A 843 -16.53 -10.35 30.74
N VAL A 844 -17.13 -9.83 31.81
CA VAL A 844 -16.65 -8.67 32.56
C VAL A 844 -15.85 -9.14 33.75
N ASN A 845 -14.64 -8.59 33.93
CA ASN A 845 -13.84 -8.87 35.11
C ASN A 845 -14.49 -8.25 36.36
N ASP A 846 -14.64 -9.02 37.45
CA ASP A 846 -15.11 -8.60 38.75
C ASP A 846 -14.01 -8.66 39.82
N GLY A 847 -12.75 -8.73 39.42
CA GLY A 847 -11.59 -8.88 40.28
C GLY A 847 -11.01 -10.29 40.26
N TYR A 848 -10.50 -10.73 41.37
CA TYR A 848 -9.84 -12.03 41.51
C TYR A 848 -10.52 -12.85 42.62
N TRP A 849 -10.49 -14.16 42.46
CA TRP A 849 -10.86 -15.05 43.54
C TRP A 849 -9.91 -14.89 44.75
N THR A 850 -10.44 -14.83 45.93
CA THR A 850 -9.68 -14.76 47.20
C THR A 850 -9.64 -16.11 47.87
N ALA A 851 -8.79 -16.26 48.88
CA ALA A 851 -8.77 -17.47 49.69
C ALA A 851 -10.13 -17.75 50.38
N ASP A 852 -10.89 -16.69 50.66
CA ASP A 852 -12.17 -16.81 51.35
C ASP A 852 -13.33 -17.25 50.45
N ASP A 853 -13.27 -16.96 49.13
CA ASP A 853 -14.39 -17.21 48.22
C ASP A 853 -14.06 -18.17 47.06
N VAL A 854 -12.82 -18.57 46.85
CA VAL A 854 -12.38 -19.46 45.74
C VAL A 854 -13.06 -20.84 45.78
N ALA A 855 -13.49 -21.31 46.96
CA ALA A 855 -14.24 -22.58 47.09
C ALA A 855 -15.53 -22.60 46.25
N GLY A 856 -16.12 -21.42 45.98
CA GLY A 856 -17.29 -21.27 45.13
C GLY A 856 -16.98 -21.19 43.62
N ALA A 857 -15.73 -21.01 43.22
CA ALA A 857 -15.35 -20.72 41.84
C ALA A 857 -15.70 -21.85 40.86
N ALA A 858 -15.52 -23.11 41.27
CA ALA A 858 -15.81 -24.28 40.43
C ALA A 858 -17.30 -24.37 40.05
N ALA A 859 -18.20 -23.98 40.97
CA ALA A 859 -19.63 -23.93 40.68
C ALA A 859 -20.00 -22.67 39.88
N ALA A 860 -19.46 -21.51 40.27
CA ALA A 860 -19.77 -20.24 39.67
C ALA A 860 -19.23 -20.11 38.22
N GLN A 861 -18.07 -20.72 37.93
CA GLN A 861 -17.38 -20.58 36.61
C GLN A 861 -17.18 -21.93 35.91
N ALA A 862 -18.14 -22.84 36.05
CA ALA A 862 -18.05 -24.21 35.52
C ALA A 862 -17.80 -24.30 34.01
N ILE A 863 -18.21 -23.30 33.25
CA ILE A 863 -17.99 -23.22 31.80
C ILE A 863 -16.47 -23.24 31.43
N PHE A 864 -15.62 -22.75 32.33
CA PHE A 864 -14.17 -22.70 32.11
C PHE A 864 -13.45 -23.95 32.65
N LYS A 865 -14.18 -24.94 33.15
CA LYS A 865 -13.58 -26.14 33.72
C LYS A 865 -12.59 -26.83 32.80
N ALA A 866 -12.90 -26.94 31.52
CA ALA A 866 -12.02 -27.56 30.53
C ALA A 866 -10.74 -26.74 30.28
N SER A 867 -10.88 -25.43 30.22
CA SER A 867 -9.75 -24.51 29.97
C SER A 867 -8.83 -24.37 31.19
N ASN A 868 -9.39 -24.52 32.39
CA ASN A 868 -8.70 -24.34 33.67
C ASN A 868 -8.39 -25.66 34.38
N SER A 869 -8.34 -26.77 33.66
CA SER A 869 -8.09 -28.12 34.21
C SER A 869 -8.94 -28.48 35.41
N GLY A 870 -10.10 -27.82 35.60
CA GLY A 870 -11.03 -27.99 36.69
C GLY A 870 -10.63 -27.38 38.04
N GLN A 871 -9.59 -26.57 38.06
CA GLN A 871 -9.02 -25.97 39.25
C GLN A 871 -9.13 -24.45 39.25
N TRP A 872 -9.43 -23.85 40.36
CA TRP A 872 -9.39 -22.43 40.64
C TRP A 872 -8.60 -22.17 41.93
N LEU A 873 -7.74 -21.16 41.88
CA LEU A 873 -6.90 -20.77 43.00
C LEU A 873 -7.14 -19.29 43.35
N PRO A 874 -6.80 -18.86 44.57
CA PRO A 874 -6.77 -17.44 44.89
C PRO A 874 -5.84 -16.69 43.93
N GLY A 875 -6.34 -15.60 43.34
CA GLY A 875 -5.64 -14.85 42.29
C GLY A 875 -6.13 -15.12 40.86
N ASP A 876 -6.92 -16.17 40.64
CA ASP A 876 -7.57 -16.42 39.37
C ASP A 876 -8.65 -15.38 39.07
N ILE A 877 -8.91 -15.09 37.81
CA ILE A 877 -9.89 -14.09 37.37
C ILE A 877 -11.29 -14.52 37.77
N LYS A 878 -12.02 -13.62 38.45
CA LYS A 878 -13.42 -13.72 38.78
C LYS A 878 -14.24 -12.90 37.78
N PHE A 879 -15.21 -13.53 37.14
CA PHE A 879 -16.12 -12.87 36.22
C PHE A 879 -17.41 -12.43 36.90
N LYS A 880 -17.97 -11.35 36.38
CA LYS A 880 -19.19 -10.74 36.89
C LYS A 880 -20.41 -11.49 36.42
N ASP A 881 -21.26 -11.94 37.35
CA ASP A 881 -22.59 -12.42 37.08
C ASP A 881 -23.49 -11.23 36.67
N LEU A 882 -23.90 -11.21 35.42
CA LEU A 882 -24.68 -10.11 34.84
C LEU A 882 -26.19 -10.39 34.90
N ASN A 883 -26.61 -11.62 34.95
CA ASN A 883 -28.00 -12.03 34.97
C ASN A 883 -28.52 -12.37 36.40
N GLY A 884 -27.62 -12.52 37.40
CA GLY A 884 -27.93 -12.75 38.81
C GLY A 884 -28.24 -14.19 39.16
N ASP A 885 -27.91 -15.16 38.31
CA ASP A 885 -28.18 -16.60 38.53
C ASP A 885 -27.07 -17.33 39.29
N LYS A 886 -25.98 -16.65 39.62
CA LYS A 886 -24.77 -17.12 40.32
C LYS A 886 -23.93 -18.11 39.53
N VAL A 887 -24.15 -18.26 38.23
CA VAL A 887 -23.38 -19.14 37.33
C VAL A 887 -22.95 -18.41 36.09
N ILE A 888 -21.66 -18.20 35.94
CA ILE A 888 -21.09 -17.56 34.73
C ILE A 888 -21.23 -18.53 33.56
N ASN A 889 -21.95 -18.07 32.53
CA ASN A 889 -22.18 -18.86 31.33
C ASN A 889 -22.48 -17.95 30.14
N ASN A 890 -22.54 -18.51 28.93
CA ASN A 890 -22.88 -17.83 27.70
C ASN A 890 -24.33 -17.99 27.26
N GLY A 891 -25.21 -18.51 28.19
CA GLY A 891 -26.61 -18.78 27.87
C GLY A 891 -26.74 -19.75 26.69
N ASP A 892 -27.64 -19.41 25.75
CA ASP A 892 -27.83 -20.14 24.49
C ASP A 892 -26.82 -19.70 23.43
N ASN A 893 -25.91 -18.81 23.81
CA ASN A 893 -24.94 -18.13 22.91
C ASN A 893 -25.64 -17.39 21.76
N THR A 894 -26.72 -16.68 22.08
CA THR A 894 -27.51 -15.89 21.15
C THR A 894 -27.63 -14.45 21.63
N VAL A 895 -28.01 -13.53 20.74
CA VAL A 895 -28.28 -12.13 21.13
C VAL A 895 -29.36 -12.01 22.19
N ALA A 896 -30.38 -12.86 22.13
CA ALA A 896 -31.49 -12.86 23.07
C ALA A 896 -31.15 -13.48 24.44
N ASN A 897 -30.27 -14.50 24.46
CA ASN A 897 -29.80 -15.16 25.67
C ASN A 897 -28.29 -15.39 25.56
N HIS A 898 -27.52 -14.36 25.92
CA HIS A 898 -26.05 -14.34 25.89
C HIS A 898 -25.42 -14.63 27.27
N GLY A 899 -26.23 -15.02 28.26
CA GLY A 899 -25.78 -15.26 29.64
C GLY A 899 -25.08 -14.02 30.22
N ASP A 900 -23.85 -14.20 30.72
CA ASP A 900 -23.05 -13.15 31.34
C ASP A 900 -22.11 -12.45 30.38
N MET A 901 -22.20 -12.75 29.08
CA MET A 901 -21.44 -12.01 28.07
C MET A 901 -22.11 -10.67 27.75
N LYS A 902 -21.30 -9.69 27.36
CA LYS A 902 -21.74 -8.44 26.73
C LYS A 902 -20.74 -7.95 25.73
N ILE A 903 -21.12 -6.96 24.95
CA ILE A 903 -20.16 -6.27 24.05
C ILE A 903 -19.18 -5.48 24.92
N ILE A 904 -17.93 -5.93 24.96
CA ILE A 904 -16.83 -5.34 25.75
C ILE A 904 -15.91 -4.45 24.92
N GLY A 905 -15.99 -4.53 23.59
CA GLY A 905 -15.15 -3.73 22.70
C GLY A 905 -15.59 -3.80 21.25
N ASN A 906 -14.82 -3.12 20.39
CA ASN A 906 -14.95 -3.20 18.94
C ASN A 906 -13.57 -3.08 18.29
N SER A 907 -13.22 -4.04 17.43
CA SER A 907 -11.94 -4.12 16.77
C SER A 907 -11.80 -3.20 15.54
N THR A 908 -12.90 -2.57 15.09
CA THR A 908 -12.87 -1.62 13.97
C THR A 908 -12.19 -0.32 14.38
N PRO A 909 -11.18 0.17 13.63
CA PRO A 909 -10.57 1.47 13.89
C PRO A 909 -11.60 2.61 13.76
N ARG A 910 -11.70 3.44 14.79
CA ARG A 910 -12.60 4.59 14.85
C ARG A 910 -11.82 5.89 14.95
N TYR A 911 -12.36 6.96 14.34
CA TYR A 911 -11.75 8.29 14.35
C TYR A 911 -10.30 8.26 13.89
N THR A 912 -10.08 7.76 12.68
CA THR A 912 -8.76 7.79 12.03
C THR A 912 -8.45 9.23 11.63
N TYR A 913 -7.23 9.69 11.90
CA TYR A 913 -6.82 11.06 11.62
C TYR A 913 -5.40 11.15 11.10
N GLY A 914 -5.10 12.25 10.41
CA GLY A 914 -3.76 12.58 9.95
C GLY A 914 -3.47 14.06 10.07
N ILE A 915 -2.21 14.39 10.32
CA ILE A 915 -1.69 15.76 10.40
C ILE A 915 -0.50 15.85 9.44
N SER A 916 -0.54 16.81 8.53
CA SER A 916 0.58 17.11 7.64
C SER A 916 1.11 18.51 7.91
N LEU A 917 2.43 18.62 8.02
CA LEU A 917 3.15 19.87 8.20
C LEU A 917 4.17 20.02 7.08
N GLY A 918 4.18 21.16 6.43
CA GLY A 918 5.17 21.49 5.41
C GLY A 918 5.68 22.90 5.56
N ALA A 919 6.95 23.11 5.31
CA ALA A 919 7.55 24.44 5.26
C ALA A 919 8.71 24.46 4.27
N ASP A 920 8.86 25.57 3.55
CA ASP A 920 10.03 25.83 2.71
C ASP A 920 10.52 27.29 2.85
N TRP A 921 11.83 27.42 2.88
CA TRP A 921 12.48 28.71 2.98
C TRP A 921 13.83 28.69 2.24
N SER A 922 13.94 29.50 1.20
CA SER A 922 15.13 29.53 0.35
C SER A 922 15.44 28.13 -0.23
N SER A 923 16.53 27.48 0.20
CA SER A 923 16.93 26.14 -0.19
C SER A 923 16.57 25.06 0.84
N PHE A 924 15.96 25.43 1.97
CA PHE A 924 15.55 24.50 3.00
C PHE A 924 14.08 24.14 2.86
N PHE A 925 13.76 22.88 3.11
CA PHE A 925 12.39 22.43 3.23
C PHE A 925 12.24 21.50 4.44
N PHE A 926 11.04 21.49 5.00
CA PHE A 926 10.64 20.59 6.08
C PHE A 926 9.30 19.95 5.73
N SER A 927 9.16 18.67 5.99
CA SER A 927 7.88 17.99 5.93
C SER A 927 7.76 16.99 7.08
N ALA A 928 6.59 16.94 7.70
CA ALA A 928 6.25 15.96 8.72
C ALA A 928 4.82 15.48 8.49
N PHE A 929 4.61 14.19 8.72
CA PHE A 929 3.30 13.57 8.65
C PHE A 929 3.10 12.68 9.87
N LEU A 930 1.94 12.82 10.51
CA LEU A 930 1.51 12.01 11.64
C LEU A 930 0.16 11.38 11.33
N GLN A 931 0.00 10.12 11.71
CA GLN A 931 -1.25 9.39 11.56
C GLN A 931 -1.61 8.73 12.89
N GLY A 932 -2.92 8.64 13.19
CA GLY A 932 -3.39 7.98 14.38
C GLY A 932 -4.79 7.41 14.24
N VAL A 933 -5.10 6.54 15.18
CA VAL A 933 -6.43 5.97 15.44
C VAL A 933 -6.78 6.32 16.87
N ALA A 934 -7.91 7.01 17.10
CA ALA A 934 -8.25 7.47 18.44
C ALA A 934 -8.89 6.39 19.31
N LYS A 935 -9.58 5.41 18.68
CA LYS A 935 -10.21 4.29 19.40
C LYS A 935 -10.19 3.02 18.56
N GLN A 936 -9.68 1.96 19.16
CA GLN A 936 -9.72 0.60 18.64
C GLN A 936 -9.47 -0.36 19.80
N ASP A 937 -10.24 -1.44 19.88
CA ASP A 937 -10.01 -2.51 20.83
C ASP A 937 -9.34 -3.68 20.10
N TRP A 938 -8.45 -4.37 20.79
CA TRP A 938 -7.74 -5.51 20.25
C TRP A 938 -8.08 -6.77 21.06
N TRP A 939 -8.36 -7.85 20.36
CA TRP A 939 -8.58 -9.17 20.94
C TRP A 939 -7.42 -10.09 20.55
N PRO A 940 -6.69 -10.66 21.51
CA PRO A 940 -5.50 -11.48 21.24
C PRO A 940 -5.80 -12.81 20.53
N GLY A 941 -7.04 -13.29 20.56
CA GLY A 941 -7.44 -14.55 19.91
C GLY A 941 -6.80 -15.77 20.53
N THR A 942 -6.58 -16.80 19.72
CA THR A 942 -6.01 -18.09 20.13
C THR A 942 -4.51 -18.02 20.41
N GLU A 943 -3.82 -16.99 19.96
CA GLU A 943 -2.37 -16.78 20.20
C GLU A 943 -2.09 -15.99 21.48
N SER A 944 -3.12 -15.78 22.32
CA SER A 944 -2.98 -15.04 23.58
C SER A 944 -1.95 -15.64 24.53
N ASP A 945 -1.78 -16.94 24.50
CA ASP A 945 -0.81 -17.67 25.32
C ASP A 945 0.67 -17.32 24.97
N VAL A 946 0.94 -16.79 23.79
CA VAL A 946 2.25 -16.26 23.43
C VAL A 946 2.60 -15.01 24.24
N PHE A 947 1.58 -14.23 24.65
CA PHE A 947 1.76 -12.99 25.41
C PHE A 947 1.62 -13.20 26.93
N TRP A 948 0.78 -14.12 27.30
CA TRP A 948 0.40 -14.39 28.70
C TRP A 948 1.20 -15.55 29.29
N GLY A 949 2.40 -15.75 28.85
CA GLY A 949 3.30 -16.81 29.21
C GLY A 949 2.79 -17.75 30.30
N GLN A 950 2.42 -18.94 29.90
CA GLN A 950 2.26 -20.00 30.87
C GLN A 950 3.63 -20.39 31.41
N TYR A 951 3.64 -21.21 32.43
CA TYR A 951 4.86 -21.64 33.12
C TYR A 951 5.96 -22.25 32.22
N ASN A 952 5.69 -22.64 31.00
CA ASN A 952 6.73 -23.15 30.06
C ASN A 952 7.11 -22.18 28.93
N ARG A 953 6.73 -20.90 29.05
CA ARG A 953 7.05 -19.86 28.04
C ARG A 953 7.79 -18.69 28.68
N PRO A 954 8.92 -18.25 28.09
CA PRO A 954 9.71 -17.15 28.63
C PRO A 954 9.03 -15.78 28.56
#